data_90a5f9cdf3eac0252239a5c333749616
#
_entry.id   90a5f9cdf3eac0252239a5c333749616
#
_cell.length_a   1.000
_cell.length_b   1.000
_cell.length_c   1.000
_cell.angle_alpha   90.00
_cell.angle_beta   90.00
_cell.angle_gamma   90.00
#
_symmetry.space_group_name_H-M   'P 1'
#
loop_
_entity.id
_entity.type
_entity.pdbx_description
1 polymer ?
#
loop_
_entity_poly.entity_id
_entity_poly.type
_entity_poly.pdbx_seq_one_letter_code
_entity_poly.pdbx_strand_id
1 'polypeptide(L)'
;MRTQVIDKTVVVSGVEGKVEIVLADGTQRPLQKGEILQPGAKLVIADDAKLALSPYDDSPAKNQPTGADEAQPDQPQGGTNANGDGAPSDIAALQKSILQGVDPTQNFEASAAGGAPAAGGGGGGIGGVAGTSGNGGFVTIDRIGDATIAAAGFDTTYDTTPVLDQAQAADPLLVNVLADLDETVTTQEDSPISGNLLDNSTNPDGPATATIVSYDWGINIGVPAGVAATITGVGTLIINADGSYTFTPATNYDGAVPAVTYQVTDGQDTVSSTLVITITPVDEGVNLQGLAVEGGEVQVSDANLADGSAPDAAKLTQSGTFTFNAPDGVQLLSVGGLQLISNGAVVTLPQSVDTPLGNTLQITAITYDPVTGNGSVTYSYTLLDNEAHQQPANDTQLGENLVVTLTDDDGDTTSATLDITVLDDVPSQSVGVAEEADFGGLSVSLDETVGKGDTYNSSDVDDGYVSDDVSGALAQATTAIAGGLLSLFTSSGSYGADGAGSTTGSFSFVGVGSEGVETNLSATDGGAITLNAVSATELQGVVGDGDVVFSIKIVTVDGVAQLQTTQFEALSHGNTGLFDESLSLLLSGQNTLGLQYSVTRVDGDGDSVTDSATISLVDGERSVFNFDDDGPRAGLAVEAPRLGATVDESLVSL
;
A
#
# COMPACT_ATOMS: atom_id res chain seq x y z
N MET A 1 22.93 -11.56 -20.88
CA MET A 1 21.62 -11.04 -20.43
C MET A 1 21.79 -10.38 -19.08
N ARG A 2 21.28 -9.19 -18.90
CA ARG A 2 21.28 -8.45 -17.63
C ARG A 2 19.87 -8.30 -17.09
N THR A 3 19.72 -8.29 -15.78
CA THR A 3 18.44 -8.02 -15.12
C THR A 3 18.44 -6.60 -14.59
N GLN A 4 17.34 -5.87 -14.78
CA GLN A 4 17.15 -4.52 -14.26
C GLN A 4 15.81 -4.48 -13.51
N VAL A 5 15.82 -3.89 -12.32
CA VAL A 5 14.62 -3.62 -11.54
C VAL A 5 14.27 -2.14 -11.68
N ILE A 6 13.02 -1.83 -11.85
CA ILE A 6 12.50 -0.47 -11.98
C ILE A 6 12.22 0.06 -10.57
N ASP A 7 12.77 1.21 -10.23
CA ASP A 7 12.68 1.86 -8.92
C ASP A 7 11.62 2.98 -8.84
N LYS A 8 11.08 3.40 -10.00
CA LYS A 8 10.06 4.45 -10.11
C LYS A 8 9.13 4.14 -11.26
N THR A 9 7.91 4.67 -11.23
CA THR A 9 7.00 4.55 -12.37
C THR A 9 7.58 5.24 -13.60
N VAL A 10 7.73 4.48 -14.69
CA VAL A 10 8.31 4.95 -15.95
C VAL A 10 7.50 4.45 -17.14
N VAL A 11 7.61 5.16 -18.27
CA VAL A 11 7.03 4.73 -19.56
C VAL A 11 8.17 4.24 -20.45
N VAL A 12 7.94 3.13 -21.12
CA VAL A 12 8.87 2.59 -22.12
C VAL A 12 8.84 3.49 -23.35
N SER A 13 9.84 4.33 -23.53
CA SER A 13 9.94 5.24 -24.68
C SER A 13 10.57 4.60 -25.90
N GLY A 14 11.32 3.50 -25.74
CA GLY A 14 11.92 2.76 -26.84
C GLY A 14 12.42 1.38 -26.42
N VAL A 15 12.23 0.39 -27.29
CA VAL A 15 12.77 -0.97 -27.14
C VAL A 15 13.37 -1.39 -28.48
N GLU A 16 14.66 -1.74 -28.47
CA GLU A 16 15.36 -2.37 -29.61
C GLU A 16 15.99 -3.68 -29.13
N GLY A 17 15.73 -4.77 -29.83
CA GLY A 17 16.19 -6.11 -29.46
C GLY A 17 15.27 -6.80 -28.44
N LYS A 18 15.77 -7.89 -27.81
CA LYS A 18 14.99 -8.71 -26.90
C LYS A 18 15.02 -8.15 -25.49
N VAL A 19 13.92 -7.57 -25.07
CA VAL A 19 13.66 -7.13 -23.68
C VAL A 19 12.36 -7.75 -23.22
N GLU A 20 12.40 -8.43 -22.09
CA GLU A 20 11.26 -9.15 -21.52
C GLU A 20 10.99 -8.65 -20.11
N ILE A 21 9.71 -8.56 -19.74
CA ILE A 21 9.28 -8.32 -18.37
C ILE A 21 8.94 -9.64 -17.71
N VAL A 22 9.39 -9.80 -16.45
CA VAL A 22 9.08 -10.96 -15.62
C VAL A 22 7.79 -10.67 -14.87
N LEU A 23 6.78 -11.49 -15.07
CA LEU A 23 5.50 -11.39 -14.39
C LEU A 23 5.57 -12.03 -13.00
N ALA A 24 4.57 -11.77 -12.14
CA ALA A 24 4.51 -12.29 -10.77
C ALA A 24 4.53 -13.82 -10.68
N ASP A 25 4.05 -14.53 -11.71
CA ASP A 25 4.09 -15.99 -11.83
C ASP A 25 5.45 -16.54 -12.31
N GLY A 26 6.45 -15.66 -12.50
CA GLY A 26 7.78 -16.02 -13.02
C GLY A 26 7.84 -16.22 -14.52
N THR A 27 6.75 -16.09 -15.26
CA THR A 27 6.75 -16.13 -16.73
C THR A 27 7.33 -14.84 -17.30
N GLN A 28 7.88 -14.91 -18.52
CA GLN A 28 8.45 -13.76 -19.21
C GLN A 28 7.66 -13.46 -20.48
N ARG A 29 7.37 -12.16 -20.73
CA ARG A 29 6.78 -11.70 -21.95
C ARG A 29 7.56 -10.53 -22.55
N PRO A 30 7.52 -10.34 -23.87
CA PRO A 30 8.17 -9.21 -24.52
C PRO A 30 7.62 -7.87 -23.99
N LEU A 31 8.53 -6.93 -23.71
CA LEU A 31 8.19 -5.57 -23.32
C LEU A 31 7.83 -4.74 -24.54
N GLN A 32 6.79 -3.92 -24.43
CA GLN A 32 6.29 -3.10 -25.54
C GLN A 32 6.57 -1.61 -25.31
N LYS A 33 6.81 -0.86 -26.40
CA LYS A 33 6.89 0.58 -26.37
C LYS A 33 5.55 1.20 -25.94
N GLY A 34 5.59 2.19 -25.06
CA GLY A 34 4.40 2.82 -24.49
C GLY A 34 3.88 2.16 -23.22
N GLU A 35 4.46 1.02 -22.82
CA GLU A 35 4.07 0.31 -21.59
C GLU A 35 4.52 1.07 -20.36
N ILE A 36 3.65 1.17 -19.35
CA ILE A 36 3.95 1.81 -18.07
C ILE A 36 4.45 0.72 -17.11
N LEU A 37 5.65 0.93 -16.58
CA LEU A 37 6.29 0.05 -15.63
C LEU A 37 6.20 0.64 -14.24
N GLN A 38 5.70 -0.16 -13.31
CA GLN A 38 5.62 0.21 -11.90
C GLN A 38 6.94 -0.10 -11.16
N PRO A 39 7.20 0.55 -10.01
CA PRO A 39 8.30 0.19 -9.13
C PRO A 39 8.26 -1.30 -8.77
N GLY A 40 9.43 -1.96 -8.78
CA GLY A 40 9.54 -3.40 -8.57
C GLY A 40 9.48 -4.26 -9.85
N ALA A 41 9.06 -3.73 -11.00
CA ALA A 41 9.05 -4.48 -12.24
C ALA A 41 10.47 -4.96 -12.60
N LYS A 42 10.60 -6.27 -12.87
CA LYS A 42 11.88 -6.91 -13.23
C LYS A 42 11.94 -7.10 -14.74
N LEU A 43 13.01 -6.61 -15.37
CA LEU A 43 13.25 -6.71 -16.80
C LEU A 43 14.47 -7.59 -17.06
N VAL A 44 14.38 -8.45 -18.07
CA VAL A 44 15.48 -9.24 -18.61
C VAL A 44 15.85 -8.66 -19.98
N ILE A 45 17.08 -8.15 -20.11
CA ILE A 45 17.54 -7.42 -21.26
C ILE A 45 18.70 -8.22 -21.90
N ALA A 46 18.57 -8.54 -23.18
CA ALA A 46 19.65 -9.18 -23.93
C ALA A 46 20.85 -8.22 -24.06
N ASP A 47 22.06 -8.78 -24.22
CA ASP A 47 23.29 -7.97 -24.21
C ASP A 47 23.37 -6.98 -25.39
N ASP A 48 22.67 -7.25 -26.47
CA ASP A 48 22.56 -6.42 -27.69
C ASP A 48 21.30 -5.54 -27.71
N ALA A 49 20.42 -5.64 -26.68
CA ALA A 49 19.19 -4.88 -26.64
C ALA A 49 19.38 -3.49 -25.97
N LYS A 50 18.63 -2.52 -26.50
CA LYS A 50 18.55 -1.16 -25.93
C LYS A 50 17.15 -0.89 -25.40
N LEU A 51 17.09 -0.33 -24.22
CA LEU A 51 15.87 0.08 -23.55
C LEU A 51 15.98 1.56 -23.20
N ALA A 52 14.99 2.34 -23.64
CA ALA A 52 14.83 3.73 -23.24
C ALA A 52 13.58 3.88 -22.39
N LEU A 53 13.73 4.49 -21.24
CA LEU A 53 12.67 4.77 -20.27
C LEU A 53 12.55 6.28 -20.05
N SER A 54 11.33 6.78 -19.96
CA SER A 54 11.03 8.17 -19.61
C SER A 54 10.26 8.23 -18.30
N PRO A 55 10.46 9.26 -17.47
CA PRO A 55 9.64 9.45 -16.27
C PRO A 55 8.15 9.46 -16.63
N TYR A 56 7.35 8.78 -15.85
CA TYR A 56 5.89 8.87 -15.96
C TYR A 56 5.46 10.24 -15.44
N ASP A 57 4.70 10.98 -16.26
CA ASP A 57 4.12 12.28 -15.88
C ASP A 57 2.58 12.12 -16.00
N ASP A 58 1.88 12.28 -14.91
CA ASP A 58 0.42 12.15 -14.80
C ASP A 58 -0.35 13.25 -15.56
N SER A 59 0.39 14.17 -16.20
CA SER A 59 -0.21 15.17 -17.07
C SER A 59 -0.70 14.53 -18.37
N PRO A 60 -2.00 14.60 -18.72
CA PRO A 60 -2.58 13.80 -19.83
C PRO A 60 -2.02 14.08 -21.24
N ALA A 61 -1.12 15.06 -21.38
CA ALA A 61 -0.59 15.47 -22.70
C ALA A 61 0.77 14.89 -23.10
N LYS A 62 1.49 14.19 -22.19
CA LYS A 62 2.88 13.76 -22.45
C LYS A 62 3.10 12.25 -22.61
N ASN A 63 2.10 11.44 -22.32
CA ASN A 63 2.24 9.97 -22.33
C ASN A 63 1.73 9.28 -23.59
N GLN A 64 1.38 10.06 -24.65
CA GLN A 64 1.07 9.44 -25.96
C GLN A 64 2.37 9.13 -26.73
N PRO A 65 2.51 7.94 -27.30
CA PRO A 65 3.65 7.62 -28.15
C PRO A 65 3.63 8.49 -29.41
N THR A 66 4.65 9.31 -29.58
CA THR A 66 4.92 9.97 -30.86
C THR A 66 5.29 8.91 -31.87
N GLY A 67 4.35 8.57 -32.76
CA GLY A 67 4.62 7.72 -33.90
C GLY A 67 5.61 8.38 -34.84
N ALA A 68 6.71 7.69 -35.10
CA ALA A 68 7.66 8.05 -36.13
C ALA A 68 7.11 7.76 -37.51
N ASP A 69 7.39 8.68 -38.44
CA ASP A 69 7.29 8.58 -39.89
C ASP A 69 7.61 7.19 -40.44
N GLU A 70 6.78 6.67 -41.29
CA GLU A 70 7.25 5.97 -42.51
C GLU A 70 6.22 6.03 -43.64
N ALA A 71 6.74 6.43 -44.76
CA ALA A 71 6.36 6.45 -46.17
C ALA A 71 5.09 5.71 -46.60
N GLN A 72 4.33 6.43 -47.43
CA GLN A 72 3.34 5.95 -48.41
C GLN A 72 3.90 4.92 -49.39
N PRO A 73 3.06 3.99 -49.90
CA PRO A 73 2.68 4.12 -51.30
C PRO A 73 1.18 3.86 -51.59
N ASP A 74 0.71 4.68 -52.54
CA ASP A 74 -0.32 4.46 -53.58
C ASP A 74 -1.69 3.85 -53.26
N GLN A 75 -2.66 4.63 -53.68
CA GLN A 75 -4.10 4.43 -53.82
C GLN A 75 -4.49 3.23 -54.70
N PRO A 76 -5.75 2.75 -54.61
CA PRO A 76 -6.78 3.38 -55.44
C PRO A 76 -8.13 3.61 -54.75
N GLN A 77 -8.85 4.55 -55.35
CA GLN A 77 -10.19 5.08 -55.15
C GLN A 77 -11.32 4.07 -55.00
N GLY A 78 -12.32 4.47 -54.24
CA GLY A 78 -13.67 3.92 -54.35
C GLY A 78 -14.62 4.27 -53.22
N GLY A 79 -15.35 5.38 -53.35
CA GLY A 79 -16.80 5.41 -53.10
C GLY A 79 -17.35 5.65 -51.71
N THR A 80 -17.73 6.89 -51.45
CA THR A 80 -19.00 7.37 -50.85
C THR A 80 -19.45 6.80 -49.50
N ASN A 81 -19.51 7.55 -48.44
CA ASN A 81 -20.65 8.41 -48.08
C ASN A 81 -20.32 9.24 -46.81
N ALA A 82 -20.66 10.49 -46.93
CA ALA A 82 -20.72 11.43 -45.86
C ALA A 82 -21.79 11.03 -44.84
N ASN A 83 -21.46 11.07 -43.57
CA ASN A 83 -22.31 11.74 -42.56
C ASN A 83 -21.41 12.27 -41.48
N GLY A 84 -21.53 13.56 -41.23
CA GLY A 84 -20.75 14.29 -40.32
C GLY A 84 -21.08 13.92 -38.87
N ASP A 85 -20.04 13.85 -38.13
CA ASP A 85 -20.05 14.15 -36.69
C ASP A 85 -18.76 14.92 -36.39
N GLY A 86 -18.87 16.23 -36.62
CA GLY A 86 -17.91 17.17 -36.07
C GLY A 86 -18.52 17.77 -34.81
N ALA A 87 -18.42 17.12 -33.66
CA ALA A 87 -18.94 17.70 -32.46
C ALA A 87 -18.09 17.52 -31.19
N PRO A 88 -17.30 16.48 -30.94
CA PRO A 88 -16.61 16.39 -29.65
C PRO A 88 -15.37 17.28 -29.51
N SER A 89 -14.64 17.57 -30.61
CA SER A 89 -13.40 18.37 -30.54
C SER A 89 -13.64 19.85 -30.36
N ASP A 90 -14.69 20.37 -30.99
CA ASP A 90 -14.98 21.81 -30.99
C ASP A 90 -15.64 22.25 -29.68
N ILE A 91 -16.41 21.36 -29.05
CA ILE A 91 -17.01 21.60 -27.74
C ILE A 91 -15.92 21.58 -26.64
N ALA A 92 -14.99 20.64 -26.70
CA ALA A 92 -13.88 20.58 -25.76
C ALA A 92 -12.93 21.79 -25.89
N ALA A 93 -12.71 22.26 -27.13
CA ALA A 93 -11.92 23.46 -27.39
C ALA A 93 -12.60 24.74 -26.87
N LEU A 94 -13.93 24.83 -27.01
CA LEU A 94 -14.74 25.93 -26.48
C LEU A 94 -14.73 25.95 -24.94
N GLN A 95 -14.92 24.81 -24.30
CA GLN A 95 -14.87 24.68 -22.84
C GLN A 95 -13.50 25.06 -22.27
N LYS A 96 -12.43 24.70 -22.95
CA LYS A 96 -11.07 25.06 -22.55
C LYS A 96 -10.81 26.57 -22.64
N SER A 97 -11.33 27.23 -23.68
CA SER A 97 -11.24 28.71 -23.81
C SER A 97 -11.97 29.43 -22.69
N ILE A 98 -13.14 28.94 -22.27
CA ILE A 98 -13.91 29.48 -21.15
C ILE A 98 -13.18 29.34 -19.83
N LEU A 99 -12.60 28.15 -19.58
CA LEU A 99 -11.83 27.86 -18.36
C LEU A 99 -10.54 28.69 -18.25
N GLN A 100 -9.97 29.12 -19.38
CA GLN A 100 -8.77 29.95 -19.42
C GLN A 100 -9.05 31.45 -19.39
N GLY A 101 -10.33 31.83 -19.29
CA GLY A 101 -10.74 33.24 -19.25
C GLY A 101 -10.51 33.98 -20.56
N VAL A 102 -10.36 33.28 -21.70
CA VAL A 102 -10.24 33.86 -23.03
C VAL A 102 -11.63 33.97 -23.64
N ASP A 103 -11.95 35.14 -24.17
CA ASP A 103 -13.25 35.40 -24.82
C ASP A 103 -13.41 34.45 -26.02
N PRO A 104 -14.36 33.49 -25.95
CA PRO A 104 -14.54 32.50 -27.02
C PRO A 104 -14.97 33.11 -28.35
N THR A 105 -15.54 34.33 -28.36
CA THR A 105 -15.98 35.03 -29.60
C THR A 105 -14.80 35.47 -30.46
N GLN A 106 -13.59 35.46 -29.93
CA GLN A 106 -12.38 35.84 -30.68
C GLN A 106 -11.78 34.71 -31.49
N ASN A 107 -12.07 33.46 -31.09
CA ASN A 107 -11.41 32.27 -31.64
C ASN A 107 -12.37 31.25 -32.30
N PHE A 108 -13.69 31.44 -32.13
CA PHE A 108 -14.69 30.57 -32.72
C PHE A 108 -15.75 31.42 -33.46
N GLU A 109 -16.12 30.97 -34.67
CA GLU A 109 -17.19 31.59 -35.42
C GLU A 109 -18.53 31.37 -34.69
N ALA A 110 -19.36 32.42 -34.65
CA ALA A 110 -20.69 32.33 -34.05
C ALA A 110 -21.51 31.27 -34.82
N SER A 111 -21.84 30.17 -34.18
CA SER A 111 -22.79 29.21 -34.73
C SER A 111 -24.18 29.83 -34.67
N ALA A 112 -24.59 30.43 -35.81
CA ALA A 112 -25.95 30.92 -35.98
C ALA A 112 -26.89 29.72 -35.94
N ALA A 113 -27.82 29.72 -34.98
CA ALA A 113 -28.99 28.84 -35.02
C ALA A 113 -29.82 29.25 -36.24
N GLY A 114 -29.62 28.60 -37.39
CA GLY A 114 -30.31 28.85 -38.63
C GLY A 114 -29.36 29.15 -39.81
N GLY A 115 -28.84 28.13 -40.41
CA GLY A 115 -28.06 28.21 -41.65
C GLY A 115 -28.92 28.74 -42.78
N ALA A 116 -28.50 29.83 -43.44
CA ALA A 116 -29.03 30.27 -44.69
C ALA A 116 -28.75 29.22 -45.79
N PRO A 117 -29.72 28.89 -46.64
CA PRO A 117 -29.46 27.95 -47.73
C PRO A 117 -28.54 28.57 -48.77
N ALA A 118 -27.58 27.86 -49.21
CA ALA A 118 -26.67 28.18 -50.31
C ALA A 118 -27.44 28.42 -51.59
N ALA A 119 -27.12 29.52 -52.24
CA ALA A 119 -27.58 29.86 -53.57
C ALA A 119 -26.95 28.93 -54.63
N GLY A 120 -27.77 28.17 -55.30
CA GLY A 120 -27.35 27.29 -56.38
C GLY A 120 -28.49 26.90 -57.30
N GLY A 121 -28.54 27.53 -58.42
CA GLY A 121 -29.19 27.47 -59.69
C GLY A 121 -30.07 26.27 -60.09
N GLY A 122 -31.23 26.59 -60.62
CA GLY A 122 -31.78 26.05 -61.84
C GLY A 122 -32.68 24.80 -61.76
N GLY A 123 -33.96 24.94 -61.95
CA GLY A 123 -34.71 24.05 -62.79
C GLY A 123 -35.71 23.09 -62.14
N GLY A 124 -36.97 23.45 -62.19
CA GLY A 124 -38.06 22.58 -62.66
C GLY A 124 -38.71 21.61 -61.71
N GLY A 125 -40.00 21.85 -61.39
CA GLY A 125 -40.93 20.74 -61.28
C GLY A 125 -41.61 20.43 -59.96
N ILE A 126 -42.80 20.98 -59.84
CA ILE A 126 -44.06 20.38 -59.37
C ILE A 126 -44.06 19.54 -58.06
N GLY A 127 -44.75 20.03 -57.08
CA GLY A 127 -45.71 19.21 -56.31
C GLY A 127 -45.16 18.46 -55.12
N GLY A 128 -45.62 18.87 -53.94
CA GLY A 128 -45.50 18.00 -52.80
C GLY A 128 -45.70 18.71 -51.46
N VAL A 129 -46.90 18.71 -50.99
CA VAL A 129 -47.40 18.63 -49.60
C VAL A 129 -46.66 19.41 -48.54
N ALA A 130 -47.33 20.33 -48.00
CA ALA A 130 -46.98 21.15 -46.86
C ALA A 130 -46.72 20.31 -45.60
N GLY A 131 -45.51 20.40 -45.05
CA GLY A 131 -45.26 20.10 -43.65
C GLY A 131 -45.44 21.37 -42.82
N THR A 132 -46.33 21.25 -41.85
CA THR A 132 -46.61 22.24 -40.84
C THR A 132 -45.35 22.56 -40.01
N SER A 133 -44.86 23.74 -40.11
CA SER A 133 -44.13 24.35 -39.06
C SER A 133 -44.41 25.85 -39.16
N GLY A 134 -45.04 26.40 -38.13
CA GLY A 134 -45.41 27.78 -38.11
C GLY A 134 -44.22 28.69 -38.10
N ASN A 135 -44.12 29.46 -39.18
CA ASN A 135 -43.44 30.73 -39.11
C ASN A 135 -44.14 31.62 -40.16
N GLY A 136 -44.68 32.77 -39.67
CA GLY A 136 -45.47 33.68 -40.42
C GLY A 136 -44.83 34.16 -41.71
N GLY A 137 -45.23 33.52 -42.80
CA GLY A 137 -45.02 34.07 -44.13
C GLY A 137 -46.16 35.06 -44.40
N PHE A 138 -45.82 36.32 -44.61
CA PHE A 138 -46.75 37.28 -45.11
C PHE A 138 -47.19 36.88 -46.54
N VAL A 139 -48.46 36.61 -46.67
CA VAL A 139 -49.07 36.41 -48.01
C VAL A 139 -49.36 37.82 -48.57
N THR A 140 -48.59 38.24 -49.55
CA THR A 140 -48.92 39.41 -50.37
C THR A 140 -50.01 38.99 -51.36
N ILE A 141 -51.22 39.48 -51.20
CA ILE A 141 -52.33 39.30 -52.15
C ILE A 141 -52.25 40.45 -53.13
N ASP A 142 -51.80 40.18 -54.34
CA ASP A 142 -51.99 41.09 -55.46
C ASP A 142 -53.46 41.19 -55.82
N ARG A 143 -54.02 42.38 -55.56
CA ARG A 143 -55.38 42.70 -55.93
C ARG A 143 -55.38 43.33 -57.30
N ILE A 144 -55.70 42.53 -58.29
CA ILE A 144 -56.05 43.03 -59.62
C ILE A 144 -57.59 43.21 -59.60
N GLY A 145 -58.06 44.45 -59.49
CA GLY A 145 -59.46 44.81 -59.61
C GLY A 145 -59.68 46.25 -59.27
N ASP A 146 -60.23 46.99 -60.23
CA ASP A 146 -60.57 48.40 -60.14
C ASP A 146 -61.38 48.73 -58.91
N ALA A 147 -60.93 49.76 -58.18
CA ALA A 147 -61.68 50.33 -57.10
C ALA A 147 -62.90 51.10 -57.62
N THR A 148 -64.08 50.53 -57.49
CA THR A 148 -65.30 51.27 -57.61
C THR A 148 -65.53 52.02 -56.32
N ILE A 149 -65.42 53.36 -56.38
CA ILE A 149 -65.78 54.23 -55.26
C ILE A 149 -67.31 54.22 -55.16
N ALA A 150 -67.84 53.67 -54.07
CA ALA A 150 -69.25 53.83 -53.70
C ALA A 150 -69.45 55.29 -53.24
N ALA A 151 -70.21 56.04 -54.03
CA ALA A 151 -70.68 57.36 -53.62
C ALA A 151 -71.66 57.18 -52.43
N ALA A 152 -71.27 57.66 -51.22
CA ALA A 152 -72.21 57.87 -50.12
C ALA A 152 -73.02 59.05 -50.39
N GLY A 153 -74.25 58.86 -50.82
CA GLY A 153 -75.26 59.87 -50.84
C GLY A 153 -75.75 60.13 -49.42
N PHE A 154 -75.51 61.31 -48.92
CA PHE A 154 -76.16 61.74 -47.70
C PHE A 154 -77.59 62.25 -48.07
N ASP A 155 -78.61 61.54 -47.55
CA ASP A 155 -79.96 62.03 -47.57
C ASP A 155 -80.18 63.01 -46.40
N THR A 156 -80.44 64.27 -46.70
CA THR A 156 -80.71 65.38 -45.72
C THR A 156 -82.18 65.61 -45.57
N THR A 157 -82.98 64.61 -45.41
CA THR A 157 -84.40 64.85 -44.99
C THR A 157 -84.52 64.62 -43.49
N TYR A 158 -84.61 65.77 -42.80
CA TYR A 158 -84.96 65.80 -41.37
C TYR A 158 -86.45 65.62 -41.23
N ASP A 159 -86.86 64.48 -40.69
CA ASP A 159 -88.24 64.21 -40.24
C ASP A 159 -88.28 64.40 -38.71
N THR A 160 -88.97 65.54 -38.31
CA THR A 160 -89.13 65.88 -36.90
C THR A 160 -90.42 65.24 -36.41
N THR A 161 -90.45 64.01 -36.01
CA THR A 161 -91.44 63.40 -35.15
C THR A 161 -90.94 63.30 -33.76
N PRO A 162 -91.68 63.73 -32.74
CA PRO A 162 -91.23 63.59 -31.37
C PRO A 162 -91.26 62.10 -30.97
N VAL A 163 -90.16 61.50 -30.73
CA VAL A 163 -90.06 60.15 -30.14
C VAL A 163 -90.42 60.25 -28.66
N LEU A 164 -91.56 59.68 -28.35
CA LEU A 164 -91.98 59.41 -26.98
C LEU A 164 -90.94 58.52 -26.25
N ASP A 165 -90.65 59.02 -25.07
CA ASP A 165 -89.82 58.36 -24.05
C ASP A 165 -89.89 56.81 -24.10
N GLN A 166 -88.87 56.18 -24.62
CA GLN A 166 -88.68 54.76 -24.41
C GLN A 166 -87.80 54.62 -23.19
N ALA A 167 -88.37 53.87 -22.25
CA ALA A 167 -87.70 53.42 -21.06
C ALA A 167 -86.23 53.01 -21.37
N GLN A 168 -85.38 53.60 -20.67
CA GLN A 168 -83.95 53.27 -20.64
C GLN A 168 -83.82 51.77 -20.44
N ALA A 169 -83.40 51.00 -21.45
CA ALA A 169 -83.04 49.62 -21.24
C ALA A 169 -81.95 49.63 -20.16
N ALA A 170 -82.21 48.98 -19.11
CA ALA A 170 -81.19 48.76 -18.06
C ALA A 170 -79.91 48.29 -18.75
N ASP A 171 -78.87 49.06 -18.49
CA ASP A 171 -77.50 48.56 -18.83
C ASP A 171 -77.43 47.14 -18.50
N PRO A 172 -76.93 46.22 -19.40
CA PRO A 172 -76.71 44.86 -19.00
C PRO A 172 -75.81 44.93 -17.77
N LEU A 173 -76.34 44.40 -16.66
CA LEU A 173 -75.55 44.24 -15.47
C LEU A 173 -74.22 43.61 -15.91
N LEU A 174 -73.15 44.38 -15.77
CA LEU A 174 -71.82 43.88 -15.96
C LEU A 174 -71.69 42.71 -15.00
N VAL A 175 -71.66 41.48 -15.55
CA VAL A 175 -71.46 40.28 -14.74
C VAL A 175 -70.00 40.34 -14.32
N ASN A 176 -69.75 40.33 -13.01
CA ASN A 176 -68.42 40.25 -12.50
C ASN A 176 -67.76 39.00 -13.08
N VAL A 177 -66.53 39.11 -13.63
CA VAL A 177 -65.82 38.04 -14.30
C VAL A 177 -64.44 37.93 -13.66
N LEU A 178 -64.32 37.02 -12.69
CA LEU A 178 -63.05 36.60 -12.16
C LEU A 178 -62.67 35.25 -12.82
N ALA A 179 -61.46 35.16 -13.36
CA ALA A 179 -60.92 33.91 -13.90
C ALA A 179 -59.45 33.79 -13.53
N ASP A 180 -59.03 32.57 -13.27
CA ASP A 180 -57.67 32.21 -12.95
C ASP A 180 -57.36 30.87 -13.65
N LEU A 181 -56.12 30.68 -14.09
CA LEU A 181 -55.71 29.49 -14.83
C LEU A 181 -54.82 28.60 -13.94
N ASP A 182 -54.81 27.33 -14.23
CA ASP A 182 -53.96 26.35 -13.55
C ASP A 182 -52.48 26.58 -13.90
N GLU A 183 -51.58 26.38 -12.92
CA GLU A 183 -50.14 26.48 -13.08
C GLU A 183 -49.45 25.12 -13.03
N THR A 184 -48.39 25.00 -13.80
CA THR A 184 -47.45 23.88 -13.71
C THR A 184 -46.05 24.43 -13.64
N VAL A 185 -45.29 23.98 -12.64
CA VAL A 185 -43.90 24.40 -12.40
C VAL A 185 -43.02 23.21 -12.15
N THR A 186 -41.74 23.36 -12.46
CA THR A 186 -40.73 22.32 -12.27
C THR A 186 -39.54 22.90 -11.47
N THR A 187 -39.08 22.18 -10.48
CA THR A 187 -37.85 22.47 -9.73
C THR A 187 -36.97 21.23 -9.68
N GLN A 188 -35.71 21.41 -9.34
CA GLN A 188 -34.85 20.31 -8.97
C GLN A 188 -35.09 19.94 -7.51
N GLU A 189 -34.79 18.73 -7.10
CA GLU A 189 -34.76 18.39 -5.69
C GLU A 189 -33.79 19.30 -4.93
N ASP A 190 -33.96 19.42 -3.63
CA ASP A 190 -33.22 20.31 -2.75
C ASP A 190 -33.23 21.82 -3.13
N SER A 191 -33.91 22.17 -4.20
CA SER A 191 -33.97 23.53 -4.72
C SER A 191 -35.37 24.14 -4.51
N PRO A 192 -35.52 25.20 -3.68
CA PRO A 192 -36.79 25.87 -3.52
C PRO A 192 -37.22 26.60 -4.80
N ILE A 193 -38.53 26.55 -5.09
CA ILE A 193 -39.12 27.27 -6.19
C ILE A 193 -40.10 28.32 -5.67
N SER A 194 -40.16 29.49 -6.31
CA SER A 194 -41.05 30.56 -5.99
C SER A 194 -41.64 31.18 -7.26
N GLY A 195 -42.86 31.68 -7.15
CA GLY A 195 -43.54 32.36 -8.25
C GLY A 195 -44.74 33.18 -7.74
N ASN A 196 -45.63 33.59 -8.67
CA ASN A 196 -46.89 34.25 -8.33
C ASN A 196 -48.03 33.61 -9.10
N LEU A 197 -49.03 33.07 -8.38
CA LEU A 197 -50.17 32.37 -8.91
C LEU A 197 -51.21 33.31 -9.56
N LEU A 198 -51.17 34.60 -9.26
CA LEU A 198 -52.08 35.60 -9.82
C LEU A 198 -51.59 36.23 -11.11
N ASP A 199 -50.40 35.87 -11.62
CA ASP A 199 -49.85 36.45 -12.84
C ASP A 199 -50.68 36.19 -14.09
N ASN A 200 -51.49 35.11 -14.08
CA ASN A 200 -52.39 34.74 -15.17
C ASN A 200 -53.86 34.99 -14.83
N SER A 201 -54.17 35.55 -13.67
CA SER A 201 -55.53 35.87 -13.24
C SER A 201 -56.09 37.05 -14.06
N THR A 202 -57.33 37.01 -14.38
CA THR A 202 -58.09 38.12 -15.04
C THR A 202 -59.27 38.57 -14.19
N ASN A 203 -59.33 39.85 -13.90
CA ASN A 203 -60.39 40.50 -13.13
C ASN A 203 -60.71 41.86 -13.74
N PRO A 204 -61.38 41.91 -14.95
CA PRO A 204 -61.49 43.13 -15.75
C PRO A 204 -62.43 44.16 -15.17
N ASP A 205 -63.38 43.77 -14.30
CA ASP A 205 -64.48 44.58 -13.76
C ASP A 205 -64.67 44.41 -12.24
N GLY A 206 -63.76 43.74 -11.57
CA GLY A 206 -63.82 43.47 -10.15
C GLY A 206 -63.68 44.70 -9.26
N PRO A 207 -64.35 44.71 -8.11
CA PRO A 207 -64.30 45.83 -7.16
C PRO A 207 -62.97 45.92 -6.39
N ALA A 208 -62.23 44.84 -6.33
CA ALA A 208 -60.94 44.76 -5.64
C ALA A 208 -59.92 43.96 -6.46
N THR A 209 -58.66 44.11 -6.13
CA THR A 209 -57.56 43.25 -6.68
C THR A 209 -57.79 41.82 -6.28
N ALA A 210 -57.65 40.88 -7.21
CA ALA A 210 -57.72 39.45 -6.90
C ALA A 210 -56.70 39.05 -5.83
N THR A 211 -57.12 38.20 -4.87
CA THR A 211 -56.29 37.73 -3.77
C THR A 211 -56.57 36.24 -3.51
N ILE A 212 -55.53 35.56 -2.99
CA ILE A 212 -55.71 34.17 -2.54
C ILE A 212 -56.20 34.14 -1.10
N VAL A 213 -57.23 33.32 -0.82
CA VAL A 213 -57.84 33.15 0.51
C VAL A 213 -57.29 31.96 1.25
N SER A 214 -57.27 30.83 0.60
CA SER A 214 -56.82 29.56 1.18
C SER A 214 -56.36 28.59 0.11
N TYR A 215 -55.67 27.54 0.54
CA TYR A 215 -55.27 26.46 -0.32
C TYR A 215 -55.36 25.09 0.39
N ASP A 216 -55.53 24.02 -0.40
CA ASP A 216 -55.49 22.64 -0.01
C ASP A 216 -54.28 21.97 -0.62
N TRP A 217 -53.50 21.29 0.18
CA TRP A 217 -52.31 20.56 -0.28
C TRP A 217 -52.17 19.20 0.44
N GLY A 218 -52.49 18.12 -0.25
CA GLY A 218 -52.44 16.78 0.31
C GLY A 218 -53.39 16.63 1.52
N ILE A 219 -52.79 16.40 2.69
CA ILE A 219 -53.54 16.28 3.98
C ILE A 219 -53.87 17.63 4.61
N ASN A 220 -53.28 18.70 4.14
CA ASN A 220 -53.49 20.06 4.65
C ASN A 220 -54.66 20.70 3.91
N ILE A 221 -55.83 20.81 4.56
CA ILE A 221 -57.07 21.34 3.97
C ILE A 221 -57.43 22.70 4.56
N GLY A 222 -57.82 23.64 3.72
CA GLY A 222 -58.27 25.00 4.12
C GLY A 222 -57.18 25.83 4.79
N VAL A 223 -55.94 25.67 4.35
CA VAL A 223 -54.78 26.44 4.88
C VAL A 223 -54.96 27.89 4.50
N PRO A 224 -55.04 28.85 5.45
CA PRO A 224 -55.17 30.26 5.11
C PRO A 224 -53.95 30.77 4.37
N ALA A 225 -54.12 31.72 3.43
CA ALA A 225 -53.02 32.40 2.78
C ALA A 225 -52.08 33.05 3.79
N GLY A 226 -50.75 32.90 3.57
CA GLY A 226 -49.68 33.35 4.45
C GLY A 226 -49.32 32.37 5.55
N VAL A 227 -49.98 31.21 5.65
CA VAL A 227 -49.64 30.11 6.58
C VAL A 227 -48.93 29.01 5.80
N ALA A 228 -47.82 28.54 6.32
CA ALA A 228 -47.08 27.43 5.71
C ALA A 228 -47.77 26.08 5.99
N ALA A 229 -47.84 25.21 5.00
CA ALA A 229 -48.25 23.82 5.11
C ALA A 229 -47.01 22.93 4.90
N THR A 230 -46.89 21.85 5.69
CA THR A 230 -45.82 20.88 5.57
C THR A 230 -46.39 19.49 5.38
N ILE A 231 -45.84 18.75 4.42
CA ILE A 231 -46.01 17.32 4.28
C ILE A 231 -44.66 16.67 4.56
N THR A 232 -44.61 15.92 5.67
CA THR A 232 -43.37 15.24 6.06
C THR A 232 -42.86 14.33 4.94
N GLY A 233 -41.58 14.45 4.58
CA GLY A 233 -40.94 13.70 3.50
C GLY A 233 -41.28 14.20 2.10
N VAL A 234 -42.07 15.30 1.93
CA VAL A 234 -42.35 15.92 0.63
C VAL A 234 -41.80 17.34 0.57
N GLY A 235 -42.10 18.15 1.59
CA GLY A 235 -41.63 19.53 1.63
C GLY A 235 -42.55 20.48 2.39
N THR A 236 -42.29 21.79 2.21
CA THR A 236 -43.07 22.87 2.84
C THR A 236 -43.49 23.86 1.75
N LEU A 237 -44.81 24.18 1.73
CA LEU A 237 -45.40 25.15 0.82
C LEU A 237 -45.99 26.31 1.62
N ILE A 238 -45.75 27.54 1.17
CA ILE A 238 -46.46 28.75 1.59
C ILE A 238 -47.03 29.45 0.37
N ILE A 239 -48.32 29.82 0.43
CA ILE A 239 -48.96 30.67 -0.57
C ILE A 239 -49.52 31.92 0.14
N ASN A 240 -49.13 33.09 -0.30
CA ASN A 240 -49.54 34.34 0.29
C ASN A 240 -50.77 34.93 -0.41
N ALA A 241 -51.45 35.87 0.26
CA ALA A 241 -52.67 36.51 -0.28
C ALA A 241 -52.41 37.32 -1.58
N ASP A 242 -51.19 37.77 -1.81
CA ASP A 242 -50.77 38.48 -3.03
C ASP A 242 -50.43 37.56 -4.19
N GLY A 243 -50.66 36.25 -4.03
CA GLY A 243 -50.38 35.23 -5.03
C GLY A 243 -48.96 34.71 -4.99
N SER A 244 -48.03 35.35 -4.28
CA SER A 244 -46.66 34.83 -4.16
C SER A 244 -46.64 33.51 -3.42
N TYR A 245 -45.86 32.57 -3.92
CA TYR A 245 -45.67 31.23 -3.25
C TYR A 245 -44.21 30.85 -3.21
N THR A 246 -43.89 29.98 -2.27
CA THR A 246 -42.62 29.30 -2.19
C THR A 246 -42.86 27.86 -1.79
N PHE A 247 -42.31 26.92 -2.58
CA PHE A 247 -42.24 25.51 -2.24
C PHE A 247 -40.77 25.16 -2.00
N THR A 248 -40.50 24.52 -0.87
CA THR A 248 -39.19 23.99 -0.50
C THR A 248 -39.33 22.48 -0.39
N PRO A 249 -38.70 21.70 -1.29
CA PRO A 249 -38.68 20.24 -1.19
C PRO A 249 -38.08 19.78 0.15
N ALA A 250 -38.42 18.58 0.60
CA ALA A 250 -37.68 17.90 1.64
C ALA A 250 -36.34 17.45 1.06
N THR A 251 -35.32 17.31 1.91
CA THR A 251 -34.00 16.88 1.49
C THR A 251 -34.07 15.53 0.77
N ASN A 252 -33.40 15.45 -0.39
CA ASN A 252 -33.31 14.26 -1.25
C ASN A 252 -34.70 13.71 -1.63
N TYR A 253 -35.70 14.57 -1.87
CA TYR A 253 -37.04 14.17 -2.29
C TYR A 253 -37.28 14.47 -3.77
N ASP A 254 -37.33 13.43 -4.56
CA ASP A 254 -37.59 13.44 -6.02
C ASP A 254 -38.98 12.91 -6.39
N GLY A 255 -39.78 12.54 -5.38
CA GLY A 255 -41.08 11.92 -5.54
C GLY A 255 -42.16 12.86 -6.00
N ALA A 256 -43.38 12.31 -6.19
CA ALA A 256 -44.55 13.05 -6.62
C ALA A 256 -45.05 14.06 -5.56
N VAL A 257 -45.15 15.33 -5.92
CA VAL A 257 -45.74 16.37 -5.09
C VAL A 257 -47.27 16.34 -5.30
N PRO A 258 -48.09 16.23 -4.23
CA PRO A 258 -49.54 16.34 -4.35
C PRO A 258 -49.94 17.69 -4.99
N ALA A 259 -50.89 17.68 -5.94
CA ALA A 259 -51.43 18.89 -6.54
C ALA A 259 -52.04 19.80 -5.46
N VAL A 260 -51.81 21.10 -5.62
CA VAL A 260 -52.35 22.13 -4.74
C VAL A 260 -53.60 22.69 -5.38
N THR A 261 -54.70 22.84 -4.63
CA THR A 261 -55.90 23.57 -5.06
C THR A 261 -55.96 24.86 -4.25
N TYR A 262 -56.11 26.01 -4.89
CA TYR A 262 -56.18 27.28 -4.17
C TYR A 262 -57.40 28.10 -4.62
N GLN A 263 -57.84 29.02 -3.75
CA GLN A 263 -59.02 29.85 -3.95
C GLN A 263 -58.64 31.31 -4.17
N VAL A 264 -59.03 31.84 -5.31
CA VAL A 264 -58.85 33.25 -5.69
C VAL A 264 -60.18 34.00 -5.56
N THR A 265 -60.17 35.16 -4.93
CA THR A 265 -61.36 36.04 -4.81
C THR A 265 -61.05 37.49 -5.09
N ASP A 266 -62.03 38.22 -5.63
CA ASP A 266 -61.98 39.65 -5.77
C ASP A 266 -62.91 40.36 -4.76
N GLY A 267 -63.48 39.62 -3.81
CA GLY A 267 -64.44 40.06 -2.79
C GLY A 267 -65.91 39.91 -3.20
N GLN A 268 -66.25 39.60 -4.44
CA GLN A 268 -67.58 39.26 -4.93
C GLN A 268 -67.68 37.85 -5.43
N ASP A 269 -66.78 37.46 -6.32
CA ASP A 269 -66.66 36.10 -6.85
C ASP A 269 -65.47 35.36 -6.26
N THR A 270 -65.51 34.03 -6.37
CA THR A 270 -64.45 33.13 -5.97
C THR A 270 -64.28 32.03 -7.00
N VAL A 271 -63.08 31.82 -7.49
CA VAL A 271 -62.72 30.77 -8.42
C VAL A 271 -61.66 29.85 -7.79
N SER A 272 -61.53 28.63 -8.27
CA SER A 272 -60.58 27.65 -7.79
C SER A 272 -59.66 27.24 -8.93
N SER A 273 -58.35 27.24 -8.70
CA SER A 273 -57.35 26.82 -9.65
C SER A 273 -56.37 25.84 -8.97
N THR A 274 -55.48 25.25 -9.76
CA THR A 274 -54.53 24.23 -9.27
C THR A 274 -53.09 24.68 -9.61
N LEU A 275 -52.18 24.34 -8.68
CA LEU A 275 -50.73 24.39 -8.90
C LEU A 275 -50.19 22.97 -8.89
N VAL A 276 -49.57 22.55 -9.98
CA VAL A 276 -48.87 21.29 -10.11
C VAL A 276 -47.37 21.53 -10.04
N ILE A 277 -46.69 20.95 -9.08
CA ILE A 277 -45.24 21.04 -8.87
C ILE A 277 -44.63 19.69 -9.25
N THR A 278 -43.65 19.73 -10.14
CA THR A 278 -42.85 18.57 -10.52
C THR A 278 -41.42 18.77 -10.02
N ILE A 279 -40.88 17.76 -9.34
CA ILE A 279 -39.48 17.72 -8.93
C ILE A 279 -38.72 16.86 -9.96
N THR A 280 -37.56 17.34 -10.39
CA THR A 280 -36.63 16.58 -11.23
C THR A 280 -35.51 16.10 -10.33
N PRO A 281 -35.18 14.79 -10.33
CA PRO A 281 -34.04 14.28 -9.57
C PRO A 281 -32.74 14.92 -10.01
N VAL A 282 -31.79 15.01 -9.10
CA VAL A 282 -30.39 15.35 -9.32
C VAL A 282 -29.62 14.08 -8.99
N ASP A 283 -28.63 13.75 -9.80
CA ASP A 283 -27.75 12.60 -9.59
C ASP A 283 -26.59 13.04 -8.66
N GLU A 284 -26.57 12.58 -7.42
CA GLU A 284 -25.56 12.81 -6.41
C GLU A 284 -24.68 11.57 -6.25
N GLY A 285 -23.35 11.73 -6.48
CA GLY A 285 -22.43 10.61 -6.40
C GLY A 285 -22.21 10.07 -4.99
N VAL A 286 -21.89 8.79 -4.91
CA VAL A 286 -21.61 8.05 -3.67
C VAL A 286 -20.19 8.26 -3.15
N ASN A 287 -20.00 8.19 -1.84
CA ASN A 287 -18.69 8.42 -1.20
C ASN A 287 -18.42 7.44 -0.04
N LEU A 288 -17.16 6.97 0.03
CA LEU A 288 -16.61 6.18 1.13
C LEU A 288 -15.45 6.95 1.79
N GLN A 289 -15.41 6.98 3.12
CA GLN A 289 -14.36 7.66 3.88
C GLN A 289 -13.87 6.80 5.05
N GLY A 290 -12.57 6.96 5.40
CA GLY A 290 -11.94 6.18 6.46
C GLY A 290 -11.43 4.81 6.00
N LEU A 291 -11.19 4.66 4.69
CA LEU A 291 -10.68 3.48 4.01
C LEU A 291 -9.48 3.84 3.10
N ALA A 292 -8.57 4.65 3.59
CA ALA A 292 -7.36 5.06 2.85
C ALA A 292 -6.27 5.47 3.84
N VAL A 293 -6.13 4.71 4.92
CA VAL A 293 -5.14 4.96 5.97
C VAL A 293 -3.81 4.36 5.52
N GLU A 294 -2.77 5.19 5.45
CA GLU A 294 -1.42 4.70 5.14
C GLU A 294 -0.98 3.67 6.19
N GLY A 295 -0.63 2.47 5.74
CA GLY A 295 -0.26 1.35 6.60
C GLY A 295 -1.42 0.44 7.02
N GLY A 296 -2.64 0.69 6.50
CA GLY A 296 -3.86 -0.07 6.76
C GLY A 296 -4.72 0.46 7.89
N GLU A 297 -6.01 0.17 7.82
CA GLU A 297 -6.98 0.52 8.87
C GLU A 297 -6.85 -0.36 10.10
N VAL A 298 -6.29 -1.56 9.94
CA VAL A 298 -6.07 -2.54 11.00
C VAL A 298 -4.63 -3.03 10.95
N GLN A 299 -3.97 -3.07 12.10
CA GLN A 299 -2.67 -3.69 12.25
C GLN A 299 -2.71 -4.68 13.42
N VAL A 300 -2.39 -5.95 13.14
CA VAL A 300 -2.23 -7.04 14.10
C VAL A 300 -0.85 -7.66 13.95
N SER A 301 -0.44 -8.52 14.87
CA SER A 301 0.89 -9.16 14.80
C SER A 301 0.82 -10.58 15.32
N ASP A 302 1.48 -11.49 14.61
CA ASP A 302 1.66 -12.88 14.98
C ASP A 302 2.42 -13.01 16.31
N ALA A 303 3.30 -12.07 16.63
CA ALA A 303 3.97 -11.99 17.93
C ALA A 303 3.02 -11.98 19.14
N ASN A 304 1.76 -11.56 18.94
CA ASN A 304 0.75 -11.51 20.00
C ASN A 304 -0.04 -12.81 20.20
N LEU A 305 0.14 -13.80 19.32
CA LEU A 305 -0.43 -15.13 19.47
C LEU A 305 0.09 -15.81 20.75
N ALA A 306 -0.57 -16.87 21.17
CA ALA A 306 -0.25 -17.56 22.42
C ALA A 306 1.17 -18.16 22.46
N ASP A 307 1.70 -18.52 21.31
CA ASP A 307 3.03 -19.08 21.05
C ASP A 307 4.01 -18.06 20.45
N GLY A 308 3.55 -16.83 20.19
CA GLY A 308 4.37 -15.74 19.69
C GLY A 308 5.39 -15.22 20.70
N SER A 309 6.27 -14.36 20.23
CA SER A 309 7.37 -13.79 21.03
C SER A 309 6.89 -12.78 22.10
N ALA A 310 5.67 -12.19 21.95
CA ALA A 310 5.08 -11.23 22.88
C ALA A 310 3.57 -11.46 23.07
N PRO A 311 3.13 -12.59 23.65
CA PRO A 311 1.73 -12.99 23.72
C PRO A 311 0.84 -11.96 24.38
N ASP A 312 -0.19 -11.49 23.66
CA ASP A 312 -1.19 -10.54 24.18
C ASP A 312 -2.54 -10.72 23.44
N ALA A 313 -3.41 -11.53 23.99
CA ALA A 313 -4.71 -11.84 23.41
C ALA A 313 -5.61 -10.60 23.17
N ALA A 314 -5.37 -9.48 23.91
CA ALA A 314 -6.14 -8.25 23.69
C ALA A 314 -5.75 -7.51 22.42
N LYS A 315 -4.57 -7.76 21.88
CA LYS A 315 -4.08 -7.14 20.64
C LYS A 315 -4.43 -7.92 19.38
N LEU A 316 -4.87 -9.16 19.53
CA LEU A 316 -5.28 -9.98 18.39
C LEU A 316 -6.58 -9.50 17.74
N THR A 317 -7.38 -8.70 18.44
CA THR A 317 -8.60 -8.10 17.91
C THR A 317 -8.47 -6.59 17.88
N GLN A 318 -8.59 -6.01 16.69
CA GLN A 318 -8.59 -4.58 16.45
C GLN A 318 -9.93 -4.14 15.84
N SER A 319 -10.36 -2.93 16.19
CA SER A 319 -11.64 -2.39 15.72
C SER A 319 -11.45 -1.07 15.01
N GLY A 320 -12.28 -0.83 14.00
CA GLY A 320 -12.30 0.41 13.26
C GLY A 320 -13.69 0.82 12.85
N THR A 321 -13.78 1.96 12.17
CA THR A 321 -15.04 2.50 11.64
C THR A 321 -14.76 3.23 10.34
N PHE A 322 -15.55 2.97 9.31
CA PHE A 322 -15.60 3.80 8.11
C PHE A 322 -16.97 4.41 7.94
N THR A 323 -17.08 5.47 7.14
CA THR A 323 -18.34 6.16 6.86
C THR A 323 -18.65 6.13 5.38
N PHE A 324 -19.92 6.25 5.06
CA PHE A 324 -20.42 6.32 3.70
C PHE A 324 -21.49 7.38 3.56
N ASN A 325 -21.69 7.85 2.32
CA ASN A 325 -22.77 8.74 1.95
C ASN A 325 -23.29 8.33 0.57
N ALA A 326 -24.61 8.18 0.45
CA ALA A 326 -25.35 7.88 -0.75
C ALA A 326 -26.68 8.64 -0.67
N PRO A 327 -26.75 9.92 -1.10
CA PRO A 327 -27.95 10.75 -0.98
C PRO A 327 -29.17 10.16 -1.67
N ASP A 328 -29.00 9.52 -2.83
CA ASP A 328 -30.06 8.87 -3.61
C ASP A 328 -30.51 7.52 -3.03
N GLY A 329 -30.04 7.20 -1.81
CA GLY A 329 -30.34 5.93 -1.15
C GLY A 329 -29.24 4.89 -1.32
N VAL A 330 -29.32 3.79 -0.57
CA VAL A 330 -28.34 2.70 -0.66
C VAL A 330 -28.98 1.47 -1.26
N GLN A 331 -28.65 1.17 -2.51
CA GLN A 331 -29.03 -0.10 -3.14
C GLN A 331 -28.20 -1.26 -2.56
N LEU A 332 -26.88 -1.06 -2.44
CA LEU A 332 -25.95 -2.08 -1.94
C LEU A 332 -24.79 -1.47 -1.19
N LEU A 333 -24.52 -1.97 0.02
CA LEU A 333 -23.24 -1.81 0.70
C LEU A 333 -22.70 -3.19 1.07
N SER A 334 -21.46 -3.48 0.69
CA SER A 334 -20.81 -4.76 1.00
C SER A 334 -19.35 -4.57 1.41
N VAL A 335 -18.81 -5.51 2.22
CA VAL A 335 -17.41 -5.57 2.66
C VAL A 335 -16.94 -7.01 2.50
N GLY A 336 -15.86 -7.24 1.73
CA GLY A 336 -15.31 -8.58 1.51
C GLY A 336 -16.32 -9.58 0.94
N GLY A 337 -17.33 -9.07 0.19
CA GLY A 337 -18.44 -9.88 -0.33
C GLY A 337 -19.61 -10.10 0.66
N LEU A 338 -19.46 -9.68 1.92
CA LEU A 338 -20.57 -9.69 2.89
C LEU A 338 -21.48 -8.49 2.65
N GLN A 339 -22.76 -8.74 2.33
CA GLN A 339 -23.75 -7.67 2.18
C GLN A 339 -24.14 -7.11 3.54
N LEU A 340 -24.12 -5.79 3.67
CA LEU A 340 -24.43 -5.04 4.89
C LEU A 340 -25.74 -4.26 4.79
N ILE A 341 -25.98 -3.65 3.63
CA ILE A 341 -27.24 -2.97 3.28
C ILE A 341 -27.67 -3.47 1.91
N SER A 342 -28.97 -3.73 1.75
CA SER A 342 -29.56 -4.10 0.47
C SER A 342 -30.90 -3.42 0.31
N ASN A 343 -31.08 -2.61 -0.74
CA ASN A 343 -32.27 -1.81 -1.01
C ASN A 343 -32.72 -1.04 0.26
N GLY A 344 -31.81 -0.28 0.86
CA GLY A 344 -32.03 0.52 2.06
C GLY A 344 -32.20 -0.28 3.37
N ALA A 345 -32.23 -1.60 3.31
CA ALA A 345 -32.43 -2.46 4.48
C ALA A 345 -31.09 -2.91 5.09
N VAL A 346 -30.80 -2.51 6.32
CA VAL A 346 -29.63 -2.95 7.09
C VAL A 346 -29.83 -4.40 7.55
N VAL A 347 -28.80 -5.25 7.38
CA VAL A 347 -28.81 -6.64 7.84
C VAL A 347 -28.84 -6.74 9.37
N THR A 348 -29.28 -7.90 9.88
CA THR A 348 -29.23 -8.19 11.32
C THR A 348 -27.77 -8.36 11.76
N LEU A 349 -27.34 -7.66 12.81
CA LEU A 349 -25.99 -7.67 13.36
C LEU A 349 -25.91 -8.52 14.64
N PRO A 350 -24.72 -9.05 15.01
CA PRO A 350 -23.45 -8.98 14.26
C PRO A 350 -23.45 -9.92 13.05
N GLN A 351 -22.64 -9.57 12.04
CA GLN A 351 -22.32 -10.42 10.89
C GLN A 351 -20.82 -10.68 10.89
N SER A 352 -20.39 -11.84 10.43
CA SER A 352 -18.98 -12.20 10.32
C SER A 352 -18.70 -12.85 8.98
N VAL A 353 -17.48 -12.65 8.48
CA VAL A 353 -16.94 -13.30 7.30
C VAL A 353 -15.53 -13.76 7.60
N ASP A 354 -15.20 -14.97 7.15
CA ASP A 354 -13.83 -15.46 7.15
C ASP A 354 -13.07 -14.77 6.01
N THR A 355 -11.92 -14.23 6.32
CA THR A 355 -11.11 -13.49 5.36
C THR A 355 -10.26 -14.45 4.51
N PRO A 356 -9.65 -14.00 3.39
CA PRO A 356 -8.79 -14.85 2.56
C PRO A 356 -7.63 -15.50 3.31
N LEU A 357 -7.08 -14.88 4.34
CA LEU A 357 -6.05 -15.46 5.20
C LEU A 357 -6.61 -16.44 6.25
N GLY A 358 -7.93 -16.55 6.39
CA GLY A 358 -8.56 -17.45 7.36
C GLY A 358 -8.93 -16.79 8.68
N ASN A 359 -8.67 -15.50 8.81
CA ASN A 359 -9.01 -14.70 9.97
C ASN A 359 -10.49 -14.27 9.96
N THR A 360 -10.94 -13.56 10.98
CA THR A 360 -12.35 -13.16 11.07
C THR A 360 -12.52 -11.66 11.05
N LEU A 361 -13.28 -11.15 10.05
CA LEU A 361 -13.86 -9.83 10.09
C LEU A 361 -15.29 -9.91 10.63
N GLN A 362 -15.61 -9.15 11.68
CA GLN A 362 -16.94 -9.04 12.24
C GLN A 362 -17.45 -7.59 12.13
N ILE A 363 -18.65 -7.42 11.57
CA ILE A 363 -19.37 -6.14 11.57
C ILE A 363 -20.24 -6.10 12.83
N THR A 364 -19.98 -5.12 13.69
CA THR A 364 -20.56 -5.00 15.02
C THR A 364 -21.67 -3.97 15.09
N ALA A 365 -21.58 -2.90 14.30
CA ALA A 365 -22.62 -1.87 14.23
C ALA A 365 -22.69 -1.24 12.84
N ILE A 366 -23.90 -0.85 12.44
CA ILE A 366 -24.16 -0.04 11.25
C ILE A 366 -25.17 1.04 11.66
N THR A 367 -24.87 2.29 11.31
CA THR A 367 -25.83 3.40 11.33
C THR A 367 -26.14 3.79 9.90
N TYR A 368 -27.38 4.07 9.58
CA TYR A 368 -27.80 4.54 8.27
C TYR A 368 -29.01 5.43 8.43
N ASP A 369 -28.95 6.62 7.87
CA ASP A 369 -30.07 7.56 7.76
C ASP A 369 -30.55 7.59 6.31
N PRO A 370 -31.71 7.00 5.99
CA PRO A 370 -32.21 6.93 4.62
C PRO A 370 -32.65 8.29 4.05
N VAL A 371 -32.73 9.34 4.88
CA VAL A 371 -33.11 10.69 4.41
C VAL A 371 -31.89 11.47 3.91
N THR A 372 -30.75 11.31 4.56
CA THR A 372 -29.54 12.05 4.22
C THR A 372 -28.51 11.18 3.48
N GLY A 373 -28.77 9.88 3.34
CA GLY A 373 -27.83 8.93 2.76
C GLY A 373 -26.58 8.66 3.60
N ASN A 374 -26.46 9.29 4.77
CA ASN A 374 -25.27 9.16 5.63
C ASN A 374 -25.30 7.89 6.46
N GLY A 375 -24.13 7.25 6.58
CA GLY A 375 -24.01 6.09 7.44
C GLY A 375 -22.59 5.83 7.92
N SER A 376 -22.49 4.88 8.85
CA SER A 376 -21.20 4.39 9.36
C SER A 376 -21.25 2.89 9.62
N VAL A 377 -20.11 2.23 9.44
CA VAL A 377 -19.92 0.80 9.71
C VAL A 377 -18.81 0.65 10.73
N THR A 378 -19.09 0.00 11.85
CA THR A 378 -18.09 -0.39 12.85
C THR A 378 -17.79 -1.87 12.71
N TYR A 379 -16.53 -2.20 12.66
CA TYR A 379 -16.03 -3.56 12.49
C TYR A 379 -14.94 -3.90 13.52
N SER A 380 -14.67 -5.20 13.65
CA SER A 380 -13.50 -5.72 14.34
C SER A 380 -12.88 -6.84 13.51
N TYR A 381 -11.57 -6.85 13.45
CA TYR A 381 -10.79 -7.90 12.83
C TYR A 381 -10.05 -8.67 13.91
N THR A 382 -10.03 -10.01 13.81
CA THR A 382 -9.37 -10.88 14.78
C THR A 382 -8.41 -11.82 14.06
N LEU A 383 -7.13 -11.74 14.43
CA LEU A 383 -6.09 -12.69 14.03
C LEU A 383 -6.29 -13.98 14.82
N LEU A 384 -6.42 -15.11 14.14
CA LEU A 384 -6.75 -16.41 14.74
C LEU A 384 -5.54 -17.36 14.86
N ASP A 385 -4.64 -17.30 13.89
CA ASP A 385 -3.47 -18.17 13.77
C ASP A 385 -2.33 -17.37 13.13
N ASN A 386 -1.10 -17.90 13.17
CA ASN A 386 0.02 -17.28 12.49
C ASN A 386 -0.15 -17.35 10.98
N GLU A 387 0.31 -16.32 10.30
CA GLU A 387 0.26 -16.22 8.86
C GLU A 387 1.62 -16.63 8.25
N ALA A 388 1.56 -17.25 7.08
CA ALA A 388 2.79 -17.62 6.39
C ALA A 388 3.37 -16.42 5.66
N HIS A 389 4.44 -15.85 6.19
CA HIS A 389 5.20 -14.78 5.57
C HIS A 389 6.16 -15.33 4.52
N GLN A 390 6.47 -14.56 3.47
CA GLN A 390 7.30 -15.05 2.36
C GLN A 390 8.74 -14.58 2.49
N GLN A 391 9.67 -15.54 2.28
CA GLN A 391 11.08 -15.23 2.22
C GLN A 391 11.55 -14.79 0.81
N PRO A 392 12.58 -13.97 0.67
CA PRO A 392 13.62 -13.66 1.67
C PRO A 392 13.21 -12.60 2.68
N ALA A 393 13.70 -12.78 3.92
CA ALA A 393 13.53 -11.90 5.05
C ALA A 393 13.53 -10.41 4.68
N ASN A 394 12.52 -9.76 5.04
CA ASN A 394 12.08 -8.37 5.04
C ASN A 394 10.59 -8.29 4.71
N ASP A 395 9.90 -9.41 4.60
CA ASP A 395 8.45 -9.46 4.56
C ASP A 395 7.94 -9.40 6.00
N THR A 396 8.24 -8.28 6.65
CA THR A 396 7.83 -8.01 8.03
C THR A 396 6.35 -7.72 8.14
N GLN A 397 5.61 -7.81 7.04
CA GLN A 397 4.18 -7.57 7.00
C GLN A 397 3.51 -8.29 5.83
N LEU A 398 2.35 -8.84 6.09
CA LEU A 398 1.44 -9.40 5.10
C LEU A 398 0.20 -8.50 5.00
N GLY A 399 -0.21 -8.13 3.78
CA GLY A 399 -1.39 -7.31 3.54
C GLY A 399 -2.60 -8.14 3.16
N GLU A 400 -3.74 -7.86 3.76
CA GLU A 400 -5.04 -8.41 3.37
C GLU A 400 -5.99 -7.26 3.06
N ASN A 401 -6.59 -7.26 1.86
CA ASN A 401 -7.39 -6.16 1.35
C ASN A 401 -8.83 -6.64 1.12
N LEU A 402 -9.76 -6.13 1.90
CA LEU A 402 -11.17 -6.46 1.78
C LEU A 402 -11.91 -5.34 1.04
N VAL A 403 -12.41 -5.63 -0.16
CA VAL A 403 -13.10 -4.64 -0.97
C VAL A 403 -14.41 -4.22 -0.31
N VAL A 404 -14.58 -2.91 -0.14
CA VAL A 404 -15.83 -2.25 0.25
C VAL A 404 -16.46 -1.67 -1.00
N THR A 405 -17.71 -2.01 -1.29
CA THR A 405 -18.46 -1.47 -2.43
C THR A 405 -19.74 -0.84 -1.95
N LEU A 406 -20.00 0.38 -2.39
CA LEU A 406 -21.24 1.12 -2.18
C LEU A 406 -21.86 1.43 -3.54
N THR A 407 -23.14 1.12 -3.68
CA THR A 407 -23.96 1.45 -4.85
C THR A 407 -25.26 2.07 -4.36
N ASP A 408 -25.70 3.17 -4.96
CA ASP A 408 -26.97 3.82 -4.67
C ASP A 408 -28.13 3.30 -5.52
N ASP A 409 -29.31 3.90 -5.36
CA ASP A 409 -30.52 3.40 -6.00
C ASP A 409 -30.61 3.74 -7.49
N ASP A 410 -29.89 4.76 -7.96
CA ASP A 410 -29.82 5.15 -9.38
C ASP A 410 -28.66 4.51 -10.15
N GLY A 411 -27.69 3.89 -9.45
CA GLY A 411 -26.67 3.01 -10.01
C GLY A 411 -25.24 3.54 -9.92
N ASP A 412 -25.00 4.68 -9.26
CA ASP A 412 -23.67 5.15 -8.98
C ASP A 412 -22.93 4.21 -8.03
N THR A 413 -21.68 3.95 -8.32
CA THR A 413 -20.89 2.98 -7.56
C THR A 413 -19.53 3.52 -7.22
N THR A 414 -19.14 3.36 -5.98
CA THR A 414 -17.75 3.58 -5.52
C THR A 414 -17.22 2.37 -4.78
N SER A 415 -15.90 2.20 -4.81
CA SER A 415 -15.24 1.14 -4.04
C SER A 415 -13.94 1.64 -3.43
N ALA A 416 -13.62 1.09 -2.27
CA ALA A 416 -12.36 1.27 -1.56
C ALA A 416 -11.94 -0.07 -0.92
N THR A 417 -10.78 -0.14 -0.33
CA THR A 417 -10.32 -1.31 0.40
C THR A 417 -10.23 -1.04 1.88
N LEU A 418 -10.68 -1.98 2.67
CA LEU A 418 -10.36 -2.09 4.10
C LEU A 418 -9.06 -2.90 4.17
N ASP A 419 -7.97 -2.23 4.50
CA ASP A 419 -6.64 -2.78 4.45
C ASP A 419 -6.21 -3.25 5.84
N ILE A 420 -5.87 -4.52 5.94
CA ILE A 420 -5.36 -5.16 7.14
C ILE A 420 -3.88 -5.47 6.94
N THR A 421 -3.06 -5.12 7.93
CA THR A 421 -1.65 -5.47 7.97
C THR A 421 -1.41 -6.46 9.10
N VAL A 422 -0.89 -7.64 8.78
CA VAL A 422 -0.40 -8.62 9.74
C VAL A 422 1.12 -8.48 9.79
N LEU A 423 1.65 -8.16 10.97
CA LEU A 423 3.08 -8.08 11.22
C LEU A 423 3.60 -9.43 11.62
N ASP A 424 4.70 -9.80 11.02
CA ASP A 424 5.45 -11.02 11.28
C ASP A 424 5.99 -11.10 12.71
N ASP A 425 6.19 -12.32 13.23
CA ASP A 425 6.90 -12.60 14.46
C ASP A 425 8.28 -13.18 14.13
N VAL A 426 9.32 -12.58 14.64
CA VAL A 426 10.70 -12.97 14.38
C VAL A 426 11.28 -13.77 15.54
N PRO A 427 12.22 -14.73 15.30
CA PRO A 427 12.81 -15.52 16.35
C PRO A 427 13.67 -14.66 17.29
N SER A 428 13.79 -15.10 18.51
CA SER A 428 14.67 -14.47 19.50
C SER A 428 15.81 -15.41 19.88
N GLN A 429 17.01 -14.86 20.11
CA GLN A 429 18.18 -15.59 20.54
C GLN A 429 18.99 -14.76 21.53
N SER A 430 19.45 -15.40 22.59
CA SER A 430 20.38 -14.82 23.55
C SER A 430 21.48 -15.82 23.88
N VAL A 431 22.72 -15.37 23.79
CA VAL A 431 23.92 -16.14 24.17
C VAL A 431 24.65 -15.38 25.26
N GLY A 432 25.00 -16.07 26.34
CA GLY A 432 25.73 -15.49 27.46
C GLY A 432 26.88 -16.36 27.91
N VAL A 433 27.77 -15.82 28.73
CA VAL A 433 28.78 -16.63 29.44
C VAL A 433 28.12 -17.22 30.68
N ALA A 434 28.33 -18.52 30.94
CA ALA A 434 27.75 -19.20 32.09
C ALA A 434 28.34 -18.66 33.40
N GLU A 435 27.51 -18.36 34.39
CA GLU A 435 27.93 -17.82 35.68
C GLU A 435 28.86 -18.72 36.47
N GLU A 436 28.70 -20.03 36.29
CA GLU A 436 29.51 -21.09 36.94
C GLU A 436 30.49 -21.76 35.95
N ALA A 437 30.94 -21.07 34.92
CA ALA A 437 31.85 -21.57 33.94
C ALA A 437 33.21 -21.95 34.56
N ASP A 438 33.68 -23.18 34.26
CA ASP A 438 35.00 -23.62 34.67
C ASP A 438 36.11 -23.04 33.76
N PHE A 439 36.46 -21.80 34.02
CA PHE A 439 37.56 -21.14 33.30
C PHE A 439 38.94 -21.73 33.62
N GLY A 440 39.11 -22.45 34.76
CA GLY A 440 40.33 -23.14 35.08
C GLY A 440 40.61 -24.32 34.14
N GLY A 441 39.54 -24.99 33.68
CA GLY A 441 39.64 -26.05 32.69
C GLY A 441 40.03 -25.57 31.26
N LEU A 442 40.03 -24.28 31.00
CA LEU A 442 40.53 -23.70 29.73
C LEU A 442 42.07 -23.63 29.67
N SER A 443 42.76 -23.70 30.80
CA SER A 443 44.21 -23.59 30.82
C SER A 443 44.86 -24.81 30.11
N VAL A 444 45.75 -24.51 29.21
CA VAL A 444 46.56 -25.48 28.47
C VAL A 444 48.02 -25.18 28.80
N SER A 445 48.74 -26.16 29.35
CA SER A 445 50.16 -26.11 29.54
C SER A 445 50.81 -27.16 28.64
N LEU A 446 51.88 -26.82 27.99
CA LEU A 446 52.65 -27.64 27.10
C LEU A 446 54.08 -27.72 27.66
N ASP A 447 54.62 -28.91 27.80
CA ASP A 447 55.98 -29.18 28.24
C ASP A 447 56.83 -29.60 27.03
N GLU A 448 57.96 -28.96 26.81
CA GLU A 448 58.88 -29.23 25.71
C GLU A 448 59.61 -30.58 25.87
N THR A 449 59.47 -31.23 27.00
CA THR A 449 60.05 -32.55 27.30
C THR A 449 59.57 -33.62 26.31
N VAL A 450 60.49 -34.16 25.56
CA VAL A 450 60.19 -35.18 24.56
C VAL A 450 60.03 -36.54 25.24
N GLY A 451 58.82 -37.05 25.26
CA GLY A 451 58.48 -38.37 25.79
C GLY A 451 57.76 -38.32 27.14
N LYS A 452 56.84 -39.21 27.34
CA LYS A 452 55.96 -39.25 28.49
C LYS A 452 56.66 -39.75 29.75
N GLY A 453 56.66 -38.97 30.83
CA GLY A 453 57.12 -39.34 32.17
C GLY A 453 58.62 -39.34 32.31
N ASP A 454 59.33 -38.60 31.49
CA ASP A 454 60.75 -38.40 31.61
C ASP A 454 61.06 -37.16 32.50
N THR A 455 61.66 -37.42 33.65
CA THR A 455 62.14 -36.40 34.56
C THR A 455 63.65 -36.43 34.55
N TYR A 456 64.32 -35.40 34.07
CA TYR A 456 65.77 -35.37 33.91
C TYR A 456 66.48 -34.73 35.07
N ASN A 457 65.85 -33.89 35.83
CA ASN A 457 66.39 -33.28 37.03
C ASN A 457 65.24 -32.89 37.99
N SER A 458 65.58 -32.43 39.18
CA SER A 458 64.55 -32.13 40.23
C SER A 458 63.75 -30.86 39.98
N SER A 459 64.08 -30.09 38.97
CA SER A 459 63.41 -28.90 38.54
C SER A 459 62.73 -29.06 37.17
N ASP A 460 62.83 -30.22 36.57
CA ASP A 460 62.21 -30.59 35.32
C ASP A 460 61.14 -31.63 35.62
N VAL A 461 59.93 -31.15 35.62
CA VAL A 461 58.73 -31.91 35.91
C VAL A 461 57.93 -32.04 34.61
N ASP A 462 57.68 -33.27 34.19
CA ASP A 462 56.88 -33.55 32.99
C ASP A 462 55.40 -33.22 33.25
N ASP A 463 55.08 -31.94 33.02
CA ASP A 463 53.73 -31.36 33.15
C ASP A 463 52.93 -31.45 31.87
N GLY A 464 53.59 -31.59 30.72
CA GLY A 464 52.98 -31.72 29.43
C GLY A 464 52.74 -33.15 29.05
N TYR A 465 51.90 -33.35 28.08
CA TYR A 465 51.61 -34.63 27.51
C TYR A 465 51.74 -34.59 26.00
N VAL A 466 52.72 -35.30 25.45
CA VAL A 466 52.83 -35.56 24.02
C VAL A 466 52.15 -36.87 23.67
N SER A 467 51.20 -36.84 22.74
CA SER A 467 50.76 -38.06 22.09
C SER A 467 51.84 -38.56 21.15
N ASP A 468 52.30 -39.76 21.33
CA ASP A 468 53.29 -40.43 20.45
C ASP A 468 52.81 -40.52 19.00
N ASP A 469 51.55 -40.25 18.75
CA ASP A 469 50.92 -40.31 17.44
C ASP A 469 50.97 -38.99 16.65
N VAL A 470 51.47 -37.90 17.22
CA VAL A 470 51.60 -36.58 16.55
C VAL A 470 52.97 -36.44 15.89
N SER A 471 53.03 -36.85 14.64
CA SER A 471 54.29 -36.73 13.86
C SER A 471 54.72 -35.27 13.72
N GLY A 472 55.95 -34.98 14.26
CA GLY A 472 56.57 -33.67 14.16
C GLY A 472 56.14 -32.66 15.22
N ALA A 473 55.41 -33.06 16.26
CA ALA A 473 55.11 -32.19 17.40
C ALA A 473 56.08 -32.48 18.57
N LEU A 474 56.44 -31.45 19.32
CA LEU A 474 57.13 -31.55 20.59
C LEU A 474 56.14 -31.87 21.71
N ALA A 475 55.03 -31.11 21.75
CA ALA A 475 53.98 -31.25 22.74
C ALA A 475 52.62 -31.03 22.15
N GLN A 476 51.63 -31.67 22.74
CA GLN A 476 50.21 -31.45 22.43
C GLN A 476 49.36 -31.61 23.70
N ALA A 477 48.58 -30.62 23.99
CA ALA A 477 47.61 -30.70 25.06
C ALA A 477 46.21 -30.30 24.57
N THR A 478 45.22 -30.94 25.15
CA THR A 478 43.81 -30.65 24.83
C THR A 478 43.05 -30.42 26.14
N THR A 479 42.23 -29.34 26.19
CA THR A 479 41.42 -29.05 27.38
C THR A 479 40.52 -30.23 27.71
N ALA A 480 40.25 -30.44 29.02
CA ALA A 480 39.40 -31.51 29.50
C ALA A 480 38.15 -30.94 30.23
N ILE A 481 37.53 -29.96 29.66
CA ILE A 481 36.35 -29.31 30.25
C ILE A 481 35.17 -30.26 30.19
N ALA A 482 34.56 -30.50 31.34
CA ALA A 482 33.37 -31.35 31.43
C ALA A 482 32.20 -30.71 30.62
N GLY A 483 31.69 -31.39 29.61
CA GLY A 483 30.72 -30.87 28.67
C GLY A 483 31.33 -30.03 27.53
N GLY A 484 32.66 -29.91 27.47
CA GLY A 484 33.40 -29.18 26.45
C GLY A 484 33.22 -27.67 26.53
N LEU A 485 33.67 -26.98 25.50
CA LEU A 485 33.56 -25.50 25.41
C LEU A 485 32.12 -24.99 25.50
N LEU A 486 31.13 -25.78 25.12
CA LEU A 486 29.72 -25.40 25.19
C LEU A 486 29.25 -25.16 26.63
N SER A 487 29.84 -25.85 27.62
CA SER A 487 29.49 -25.67 29.04
C SER A 487 29.87 -24.26 29.60
N LEU A 488 30.73 -23.56 28.91
CA LEU A 488 31.12 -22.17 29.27
C LEU A 488 30.12 -21.12 28.87
N PHE A 489 29.11 -21.50 28.10
CA PHE A 489 28.12 -20.58 27.54
C PHE A 489 26.69 -20.98 27.89
N THR A 490 25.80 -20.03 27.91
CA THR A 490 24.36 -20.22 27.97
C THR A 490 23.74 -19.80 26.66
N SER A 491 22.68 -20.50 26.26
CA SER A 491 21.90 -20.16 25.07
C SER A 491 20.42 -20.34 25.34
N SER A 492 19.64 -19.33 25.03
CA SER A 492 18.19 -19.34 25.15
C SER A 492 17.55 -18.56 24.00
N GLY A 493 16.26 -18.78 23.76
CA GLY A 493 15.51 -18.06 22.72
C GLY A 493 14.25 -18.82 22.35
N SER A 494 13.41 -18.15 21.54
CA SER A 494 12.17 -18.69 20.98
C SER A 494 12.20 -18.63 19.46
N TYR A 495 11.43 -19.48 18.80
CA TYR A 495 11.20 -19.41 17.37
C TYR A 495 10.06 -18.47 16.99
N GLY A 496 9.29 -18.00 17.99
CA GLY A 496 8.10 -17.20 17.72
C GLY A 496 6.91 -18.04 17.27
N ALA A 497 5.90 -17.37 16.69
CA ALA A 497 4.64 -17.96 16.25
C ALA A 497 4.81 -18.89 15.03
N ASP A 498 5.82 -18.66 14.20
CA ASP A 498 6.10 -19.44 12.98
C ASP A 498 6.65 -20.85 13.25
N GLY A 499 6.88 -21.14 14.52
CA GLY A 499 7.33 -22.47 14.95
C GLY A 499 8.81 -22.73 14.65
N ALA A 500 9.23 -24.00 14.83
CA ALA A 500 10.63 -24.35 14.80
C ALA A 500 11.16 -24.64 13.39
N GLY A 501 12.13 -23.87 12.95
CA GLY A 501 13.01 -24.20 11.83
C GLY A 501 14.29 -24.88 12.31
N SER A 502 15.40 -24.15 12.50
CA SER A 502 16.68 -24.72 12.91
C SER A 502 17.44 -23.85 13.93
N THR A 503 18.28 -24.50 14.74
CA THR A 503 19.24 -23.80 15.58
C THR A 503 20.63 -24.37 15.33
N THR A 504 21.58 -23.50 14.99
CA THR A 504 22.97 -23.89 14.76
C THR A 504 23.90 -23.05 15.64
N GLY A 505 24.83 -23.74 16.32
CA GLY A 505 25.88 -23.11 17.13
C GLY A 505 27.25 -23.35 16.53
N SER A 506 28.12 -22.35 16.60
CA SER A 506 29.51 -22.46 16.14
C SER A 506 30.47 -21.73 17.07
N PHE A 507 31.68 -22.28 17.18
CA PHE A 507 32.79 -21.63 17.88
C PHE A 507 33.75 -20.98 16.89
N SER A 508 34.32 -19.86 17.30
CA SER A 508 35.37 -19.19 16.53
C SER A 508 36.35 -18.46 17.44
N PHE A 509 37.57 -18.27 16.97
CA PHE A 509 38.49 -17.32 17.56
C PHE A 509 38.21 -15.91 17.04
N VAL A 510 38.31 -14.93 17.94
CA VAL A 510 38.12 -13.50 17.63
C VAL A 510 39.27 -12.66 18.22
N GLY A 511 39.54 -11.50 17.61
CA GLY A 511 40.59 -10.60 18.05
C GLY A 511 41.92 -10.73 17.32
N VAL A 512 42.16 -11.87 16.67
CA VAL A 512 43.33 -12.10 15.83
C VAL A 512 42.89 -12.36 14.40
N GLY A 513 43.47 -11.64 13.44
CA GLY A 513 43.16 -11.78 12.01
C GLY A 513 44.26 -12.56 11.26
N SER A 514 44.08 -12.63 9.93
CA SER A 514 45.08 -13.28 9.04
C SER A 514 46.41 -12.48 8.89
N GLU A 515 46.37 -11.18 9.20
CA GLU A 515 47.58 -10.36 9.19
C GLU A 515 48.45 -10.57 10.43
N GLY A 516 47.90 -11.23 11.43
CA GLY A 516 48.57 -11.63 12.66
C GLY A 516 48.78 -10.52 13.67
N VAL A 517 49.15 -10.95 14.87
CA VAL A 517 49.49 -10.09 16.02
C VAL A 517 50.79 -10.57 16.62
N GLU A 518 51.75 -9.67 16.85
CA GLU A 518 53.00 -10.01 17.53
C GLU A 518 52.72 -10.54 18.94
N THR A 519 53.48 -11.53 19.36
CA THR A 519 53.41 -12.10 20.71
C THR A 519 54.62 -11.71 21.53
N ASN A 520 54.65 -12.06 22.81
CA ASN A 520 55.79 -11.97 23.68
C ASN A 520 56.78 -13.15 23.53
N LEU A 521 56.43 -14.14 22.71
CA LEU A 521 57.17 -15.36 22.53
C LEU A 521 58.20 -15.23 21.37
N SER A 522 59.27 -16.04 21.48
CA SER A 522 60.29 -16.14 20.42
C SER A 522 60.66 -17.62 20.27
N ALA A 523 60.97 -18.07 19.07
CA ALA A 523 61.46 -19.41 18.82
C ALA A 523 62.97 -19.48 19.22
N THR A 524 63.50 -20.68 19.49
CA THR A 524 64.91 -20.91 19.87
C THR A 524 65.89 -20.54 18.76
N ASP A 525 65.52 -20.53 17.51
CA ASP A 525 66.27 -20.02 16.38
C ASP A 525 66.38 -18.49 16.31
N GLY A 526 65.66 -17.75 17.24
CA GLY A 526 65.74 -16.30 17.40
C GLY A 526 64.66 -15.51 16.68
N GLY A 527 63.67 -16.15 16.14
CA GLY A 527 62.52 -15.50 15.48
C GLY A 527 61.46 -15.03 16.46
N ALA A 528 61.00 -13.77 16.37
CA ALA A 528 59.77 -13.31 17.07
C ALA A 528 58.55 -14.01 16.48
N ILE A 529 57.62 -14.43 17.34
CA ILE A 529 56.44 -15.19 16.93
C ILE A 529 55.23 -14.25 16.75
N THR A 530 54.60 -14.35 15.58
CA THR A 530 53.34 -13.68 15.25
C THR A 530 52.20 -14.72 15.27
N LEU A 531 51.15 -14.45 16.00
CA LEU A 531 49.93 -15.28 16.05
C LEU A 531 48.98 -14.88 14.93
N ASN A 532 48.70 -15.77 13.98
CA ASN A 532 47.87 -15.55 12.80
C ASN A 532 46.61 -16.44 12.83
N ALA A 533 45.46 -15.94 12.38
CA ALA A 533 44.28 -16.76 12.12
C ALA A 533 44.38 -17.44 10.74
N VAL A 534 44.42 -18.77 10.74
CA VAL A 534 44.35 -19.60 9.53
C VAL A 534 42.88 -19.84 9.12
N SER A 535 42.03 -20.02 10.10
CA SER A 535 40.60 -20.15 9.95
C SER A 535 39.90 -19.59 11.17
N ALA A 536 38.55 -19.61 11.17
CA ALA A 536 37.77 -19.24 12.36
C ALA A 536 38.06 -20.15 13.58
N THR A 537 38.58 -21.38 13.35
CA THR A 537 38.82 -22.38 14.39
C THR A 537 40.26 -22.80 14.51
N GLU A 538 41.20 -22.11 13.82
CA GLU A 538 42.62 -22.45 13.87
C GLU A 538 43.48 -21.17 13.84
N LEU A 539 44.38 -21.10 14.82
CA LEU A 539 45.44 -20.10 14.91
C LEU A 539 46.82 -20.76 14.80
N GLN A 540 47.80 -20.04 14.28
CA GLN A 540 49.20 -20.50 14.22
C GLN A 540 50.12 -19.39 14.69
N GLY A 541 51.04 -19.74 15.59
CA GLY A 541 52.20 -18.94 15.94
C GLY A 541 53.30 -19.22 14.93
N VAL A 542 53.71 -18.23 14.16
CA VAL A 542 54.71 -18.39 13.09
C VAL A 542 55.88 -17.43 13.27
N VAL A 543 57.06 -17.80 12.83
CA VAL A 543 58.25 -16.93 12.70
C VAL A 543 58.28 -16.28 11.31
N GLY A 544 59.17 -15.31 11.10
CA GLY A 544 59.18 -14.42 9.94
C GLY A 544 59.34 -15.09 8.57
N ASP A 545 59.84 -16.33 8.48
CA ASP A 545 59.97 -17.16 7.28
C ASP A 545 58.70 -18.05 7.04
N GLY A 546 57.76 -18.06 7.98
CA GLY A 546 56.51 -18.77 7.87
C GLY A 546 56.48 -20.16 8.52
N ASP A 547 57.58 -20.56 9.21
CA ASP A 547 57.63 -21.80 9.97
C ASP A 547 56.66 -21.71 11.17
N VAL A 548 55.91 -22.80 11.37
CA VAL A 548 54.89 -22.89 12.41
C VAL A 548 55.50 -23.44 13.70
N VAL A 549 55.56 -22.60 14.71
CA VAL A 549 56.10 -22.92 16.04
C VAL A 549 55.03 -23.68 16.88
N PHE A 550 53.81 -23.17 16.86
CA PHE A 550 52.67 -23.82 17.52
C PHE A 550 51.35 -23.56 16.79
N SER A 551 50.35 -24.35 17.06
CA SER A 551 48.96 -24.13 16.60
C SER A 551 47.98 -24.27 17.74
N ILE A 552 46.91 -23.47 17.70
CA ILE A 552 45.77 -23.52 18.61
C ILE A 552 44.52 -23.80 17.77
N LYS A 553 43.78 -24.87 18.11
CA LYS A 553 42.61 -25.31 17.35
C LYS A 553 41.43 -25.59 18.24
N ILE A 554 40.23 -25.35 17.71
CA ILE A 554 39.00 -25.85 18.26
C ILE A 554 38.76 -27.23 17.62
N VAL A 555 38.82 -28.27 18.41
CA VAL A 555 38.69 -29.68 17.96
C VAL A 555 37.48 -30.36 18.60
N THR A 556 36.99 -31.40 17.98
CA THR A 556 35.94 -32.24 18.60
C THR A 556 36.56 -33.51 19.16
N VAL A 557 36.45 -33.69 20.47
CA VAL A 557 36.90 -34.88 21.18
C VAL A 557 35.70 -35.51 21.86
N ASP A 558 35.43 -36.81 21.60
CA ASP A 558 34.27 -37.53 22.13
C ASP A 558 32.92 -36.84 21.93
N GLY A 559 32.80 -36.10 20.83
CA GLY A 559 31.57 -35.39 20.44
C GLY A 559 31.40 -34.01 21.05
N VAL A 560 32.36 -33.49 21.82
CA VAL A 560 32.32 -32.12 22.39
C VAL A 560 33.52 -31.31 21.90
N ALA A 561 33.28 -29.98 21.75
CA ALA A 561 34.33 -29.04 21.34
C ALA A 561 35.30 -28.81 22.51
N GLN A 562 36.60 -28.82 22.21
CA GLN A 562 37.71 -28.58 23.14
C GLN A 562 38.72 -27.66 22.45
N LEU A 563 39.59 -26.99 23.25
CA LEU A 563 40.80 -26.34 22.73
C LEU A 563 41.92 -27.35 22.69
N GLN A 564 42.67 -27.36 21.60
CA GLN A 564 43.90 -28.14 21.45
C GLN A 564 45.01 -27.23 21.03
N THR A 565 46.14 -27.31 21.76
CA THR A 565 47.38 -26.62 21.40
C THR A 565 48.44 -27.65 21.06
N THR A 566 49.14 -27.44 19.98
CA THR A 566 50.21 -28.30 19.52
C THR A 566 51.46 -27.44 19.31
N GLN A 567 52.58 -27.81 19.92
CA GLN A 567 53.86 -27.16 19.76
C GLN A 567 54.76 -27.99 18.83
N PHE A 568 55.39 -27.37 17.88
CA PHE A 568 56.23 -28.00 16.86
C PHE A 568 57.72 -27.67 17.04
N GLU A 569 58.03 -26.50 17.59
CA GLU A 569 59.40 -25.98 17.81
C GLU A 569 59.52 -25.45 19.23
N ALA A 570 60.71 -25.59 19.82
CA ALA A 570 61.00 -25.10 21.15
C ALA A 570 61.01 -23.56 21.22
N LEU A 571 60.59 -23.02 22.33
CA LEU A 571 60.56 -21.60 22.60
C LEU A 571 61.86 -21.12 23.28
N SER A 572 62.17 -19.86 23.16
CA SER A 572 63.28 -19.25 23.85
C SER A 572 62.87 -18.78 25.25
N HIS A 573 63.24 -19.55 26.27
CA HIS A 573 63.03 -19.24 27.67
C HIS A 573 64.11 -18.28 28.20
N GLY A 574 63.78 -17.38 29.13
CA GLY A 574 64.66 -16.27 29.54
C GLY A 574 65.68 -16.68 30.60
N ASN A 575 65.50 -17.76 31.32
CA ASN A 575 66.33 -18.20 32.44
C ASN A 575 66.99 -19.54 32.18
N THR A 576 68.18 -19.54 31.61
CA THR A 576 68.95 -20.72 31.26
C THR A 576 69.39 -21.59 32.46
N GLY A 577 69.03 -21.25 33.68
CA GLY A 577 69.35 -21.99 34.88
C GLY A 577 68.12 -22.66 35.55
N LEU A 578 66.95 -22.45 34.99
CA LEU A 578 65.68 -23.14 35.38
C LEU A 578 65.22 -23.94 34.17
N PHE A 579 64.95 -25.18 34.34
CA PHE A 579 64.50 -26.12 33.30
C PHE A 579 63.01 -26.43 33.41
N ASP A 580 62.26 -25.55 34.03
CA ASP A 580 60.80 -25.63 34.26
C ASP A 580 60.26 -24.18 34.33
N GLU A 581 60.68 -23.35 33.37
CA GLU A 581 60.22 -21.96 33.25
C GLU A 581 59.00 -21.95 32.37
N SER A 582 57.85 -21.51 32.93
CA SER A 582 56.62 -21.39 32.20
C SER A 582 56.48 -20.01 31.53
N LEU A 583 56.22 -19.98 30.24
CA LEU A 583 55.96 -18.79 29.47
C LEU A 583 54.49 -18.75 29.05
N SER A 584 53.75 -17.71 29.47
CA SER A 584 52.40 -17.48 29.02
C SER A 584 52.37 -16.72 27.67
N LEU A 585 51.55 -17.16 26.72
CA LEU A 585 51.29 -16.45 25.49
C LEU A 585 50.60 -15.11 25.76
N LEU A 586 51.25 -13.99 25.50
CA LEU A 586 50.63 -12.67 25.58
C LEU A 586 50.72 -11.98 24.20
N LEU A 587 49.74 -11.14 23.90
CA LEU A 587 49.70 -10.39 22.66
C LEU A 587 50.24 -8.98 22.86
N SER A 588 50.96 -8.47 21.88
CA SER A 588 51.52 -7.13 21.93
C SER A 588 50.44 -6.04 21.92
N GLY A 589 50.70 -4.93 22.60
CA GLY A 589 49.81 -3.79 22.65
C GLY A 589 48.55 -4.05 23.49
N GLN A 590 47.39 -3.71 22.98
CA GLN A 590 46.07 -3.95 23.62
C GLN A 590 45.27 -5.02 22.89
N ASN A 591 45.93 -5.87 22.14
CA ASN A 591 45.26 -6.95 21.42
C ASN A 591 44.83 -8.04 22.38
N THR A 592 43.73 -8.67 22.08
CA THR A 592 43.15 -9.77 22.85
C THR A 592 42.78 -10.90 21.93
N LEU A 593 42.81 -12.11 22.47
CA LEU A 593 42.26 -13.29 21.81
C LEU A 593 41.04 -13.77 22.59
N GLY A 594 39.93 -13.91 21.92
CA GLY A 594 38.68 -14.42 22.49
C GLY A 594 38.21 -15.73 21.84
N LEU A 595 37.52 -16.53 22.63
CA LEU A 595 36.69 -17.63 22.14
C LEU A 595 35.25 -17.15 22.09
N GLN A 596 34.70 -17.09 20.88
CA GLN A 596 33.31 -16.71 20.65
C GLN A 596 32.45 -17.95 20.38
N TYR A 597 31.30 -18.00 21.01
CA TYR A 597 30.22 -18.93 20.65
C TYR A 597 29.08 -18.12 20.05
N SER A 598 28.72 -18.43 18.81
CA SER A 598 27.61 -17.81 18.07
C SER A 598 26.52 -18.83 17.83
N VAL A 599 25.27 -18.42 18.06
CA VAL A 599 24.09 -19.25 17.81
C VAL A 599 23.19 -18.49 16.83
N THR A 600 22.87 -19.15 15.73
CA THR A 600 21.86 -18.71 14.77
C THR A 600 20.62 -19.55 14.93
N ARG A 601 19.49 -18.90 15.14
CA ARG A 601 18.17 -19.50 15.17
C ARG A 601 17.39 -19.07 13.94
N VAL A 602 16.77 -20.03 13.28
CA VAL A 602 15.90 -19.84 12.11
C VAL A 602 14.55 -20.45 12.43
N ASP A 603 13.46 -19.72 12.25
CA ASP A 603 12.10 -20.21 12.50
C ASP A 603 11.51 -20.98 11.32
N GLY A 604 10.19 -21.19 11.33
CA GLY A 604 9.52 -22.07 10.39
C GLY A 604 9.39 -21.51 9.00
N ASP A 605 9.29 -20.20 8.85
CA ASP A 605 9.20 -19.51 7.56
C ASP A 605 10.55 -19.00 7.05
N GLY A 606 11.60 -19.01 7.91
CA GLY A 606 13.00 -18.80 7.54
C GLY A 606 13.62 -17.50 8.03
N ASP A 607 12.95 -16.77 8.91
CA ASP A 607 13.54 -15.62 9.58
C ASP A 607 14.65 -16.06 10.52
N SER A 608 15.69 -15.25 10.66
CA SER A 608 16.87 -15.66 11.38
C SER A 608 17.43 -14.57 12.30
N VAL A 609 17.85 -15.00 13.48
CA VAL A 609 18.56 -14.16 14.43
C VAL A 609 19.84 -14.84 14.84
N THR A 610 20.90 -14.06 14.99
CA THR A 610 22.19 -14.53 15.50
C THR A 610 22.59 -13.71 16.70
N ASP A 611 22.99 -14.39 17.78
CA ASP A 611 23.59 -13.77 18.95
C ASP A 611 24.86 -14.50 19.34
N SER A 612 25.78 -13.84 20.04
CA SER A 612 27.07 -14.40 20.41
C SER A 612 27.60 -13.85 21.73
N ALA A 613 28.36 -14.69 22.42
CA ALA A 613 29.14 -14.28 23.59
C ALA A 613 30.60 -14.64 23.42
N THR A 614 31.51 -13.90 24.06
CA THR A 614 32.97 -14.09 23.95
C THR A 614 33.58 -14.21 25.32
N ILE A 615 34.48 -15.19 25.46
CA ILE A 615 35.34 -15.40 26.61
C ILE A 615 36.76 -14.99 26.23
N SER A 616 37.45 -14.22 27.09
CA SER A 616 38.86 -13.88 26.86
C SER A 616 39.76 -15.12 27.12
N LEU A 617 40.55 -15.49 26.12
CA LEU A 617 41.60 -16.51 26.24
C LEU A 617 42.96 -15.90 26.52
N VAL A 618 43.26 -14.75 25.89
CA VAL A 618 44.47 -13.98 26.09
C VAL A 618 44.12 -12.50 26.15
N ASP A 619 44.62 -11.81 27.16
CA ASP A 619 44.56 -10.36 27.28
C ASP A 619 45.97 -9.81 27.62
N GLY A 620 46.08 -8.54 28.00
CA GLY A 620 47.39 -7.92 28.28
C GLY A 620 48.14 -8.50 29.52
N GLU A 621 47.43 -9.30 30.36
CA GLU A 621 47.98 -9.78 31.62
C GLU A 621 47.76 -11.28 31.84
N ARG A 622 46.83 -11.90 31.10
CA ARG A 622 46.40 -13.29 31.30
C ARG A 622 46.40 -14.06 30.01
N SER A 623 46.73 -15.33 30.12
CA SER A 623 46.65 -16.33 29.07
C SER A 623 46.18 -17.65 29.61
N VAL A 624 45.43 -18.39 28.82
CA VAL A 624 45.14 -19.78 29.08
C VAL A 624 46.15 -20.75 28.43
N PHE A 625 47.11 -20.21 27.70
CA PHE A 625 48.15 -20.98 27.00
C PHE A 625 49.52 -20.73 27.63
N ASN A 626 50.11 -21.78 28.15
CA ASN A 626 51.44 -21.77 28.78
C ASN A 626 52.37 -22.79 28.11
N PHE A 627 53.64 -22.48 28.07
CA PHE A 627 54.68 -23.32 27.50
C PHE A 627 55.82 -23.41 28.52
N ASP A 628 56.14 -24.65 28.89
CA ASP A 628 57.13 -24.95 29.92
C ASP A 628 58.40 -25.46 29.27
N ASP A 629 59.58 -25.04 29.82
CA ASP A 629 60.94 -25.28 29.31
C ASP A 629 61.35 -26.75 29.51
N ASP A 630 62.23 -27.27 28.65
CA ASP A 630 62.90 -28.60 28.81
C ASP A 630 64.39 -28.47 29.11
N GLY A 631 64.86 -29.29 30.04
CA GLY A 631 66.22 -29.32 30.42
C GLY A 631 67.13 -30.10 29.45
N PRO A 632 68.44 -29.77 29.42
CA PRO A 632 69.36 -30.42 28.51
C PRO A 632 69.57 -31.87 28.84
N ARG A 633 69.38 -32.77 27.86
CA ARG A 633 69.57 -34.19 27.95
C ARG A 633 71.03 -34.63 27.80
N ALA A 634 71.65 -35.24 28.81
CA ALA A 634 72.96 -35.90 28.67
C ALA A 634 72.79 -37.39 28.47
N GLY A 635 72.73 -37.83 27.23
CA GLY A 635 72.72 -39.25 26.87
C GLY A 635 74.14 -39.80 26.88
N LEU A 636 74.58 -40.51 27.94
CA LEU A 636 75.79 -41.30 27.91
C LEU A 636 75.47 -42.64 27.26
N ALA A 637 75.76 -42.78 25.97
CA ALA A 637 75.82 -44.06 25.34
C ALA A 637 77.13 -44.76 25.78
N VAL A 638 77.04 -45.66 26.73
CA VAL A 638 78.19 -46.58 27.03
C VAL A 638 78.23 -47.71 25.97
N GLU A 639 78.96 -47.49 24.89
CA GLU A 639 79.42 -48.64 24.13
C GLU A 639 80.27 -49.45 25.06
N ALA A 640 79.78 -50.58 25.47
CA ALA A 640 80.58 -51.53 26.26
C ALA A 640 81.84 -51.89 25.49
N PRO A 641 83.04 -51.48 26.00
CA PRO A 641 84.27 -51.89 25.33
C PRO A 641 84.38 -53.38 25.38
N ARG A 642 84.50 -54.04 24.25
CA ARG A 642 84.91 -55.42 24.21
C ARG A 642 86.33 -55.47 24.79
N LEU A 643 86.41 -55.69 26.12
CA LEU A 643 87.70 -56.03 26.73
C LEU A 643 87.95 -57.46 26.33
N GLY A 644 88.63 -57.67 25.23
CA GLY A 644 89.23 -58.95 24.87
C GLY A 644 90.60 -58.99 25.50
N ALA A 645 90.75 -59.73 26.59
CA ALA A 645 92.05 -60.16 27.08
C ALA A 645 92.46 -61.39 26.28
N THR A 646 93.36 -61.28 25.43
CA THR A 646 94.03 -62.41 24.80
C THR A 646 95.18 -62.82 25.74
N VAL A 647 94.99 -64.03 26.39
CA VAL A 647 96.04 -64.66 27.10
C VAL A 647 96.75 -65.61 26.12
N ASP A 648 98.00 -65.26 25.82
CA ASP A 648 98.85 -66.14 25.04
C ASP A 648 99.55 -67.12 25.95
N GLU A 649 99.22 -68.42 25.81
CA GLU A 649 99.79 -69.55 26.58
C GLU A 649 101.11 -70.07 25.94
N SER A 650 101.68 -69.31 25.06
CA SER A 650 102.92 -69.80 24.35
C SER A 650 104.20 -69.71 25.10
N LEU A 651 104.16 -69.37 26.40
CA LEU A 651 105.40 -69.33 27.22
C LEU A 651 105.36 -70.36 28.35
N VAL A 652 105.31 -71.61 27.97
CA VAL A 652 105.82 -72.64 28.86
C VAL A 652 106.51 -73.69 28.04
N SER A 653 107.79 -73.43 27.92
CA SER A 653 108.70 -74.49 27.82
C SER A 653 110.02 -74.04 28.38
N LEU A 654 110.17 -74.35 29.61
CA LEU A 654 111.40 -75.04 30.17
C LEU A 654 111.00 -75.89 31.29
#